data_0c9a320d36dae77d5761794521ace107
#
_entry.id   0c9a320d36dae77d5761794521ace107
#
_cell.length_a   1.000
_cell.length_b   1.000
_cell.length_c   1.000
_cell.angle_alpha   90.00
_cell.angle_beta   90.00
_cell.angle_gamma   90.00
#
_symmetry.space_group_name_H-M   'P 1'
#
loop_
_entity.id
_entity.type
_entity.pdbx_description
1 polymer ?
#
loop_
_entity_poly.entity_id
_entity_poly.type
_entity_poly.pdbx_seq_one_letter_code
_entity_poly.pdbx_strand_id
1 'polypeptide(L)'
;MAAEKISPGMQQYLDIKKDYPDAFLLFRMGDFYELFYEDAVNAAQILEISLTSRNKNAENPIPMAGVPYHSAQQYIDVLIEKGYKVAIAEQMEDPKQAVGVVKREVVQVITPGTVVDSTKPDSANNFLVALSHDETDYGLAYMDLVTGEFQVTSLNDFAMVCGEIRNLRAREIVLTYSLSEGEERVLLGQMNLLLSPISEVSEDVQLLGADLTHLERIAAGGLLQYVQETQKRELHHIKPAHHYEVRDFLQMDYATKASLDLTENARTGKKHGSLYWLLDESKTAMGGRLLRAWIQKPLMDRHRIEERQEIIQVFLDHFFERSDLADRLKGVYDIERLASRVSFGKTTPKDLLQLGETLRHVPLIKSLLVEMGEPVLDLLVAQLDELPELCRLIEAAIDPDAPIVLTEGNIIRTGFDPTLDQYRVVLREGTGWIAEIEAKEREASGITGLKIDYNKKDGYYFHVTNSQLSRVPAHFFRKATLKNSERFGTEELARIEGEMLEAREQSTSLEYAIFLRIREEVGKYIQRLQSLAQALATVDVLQGLACVAERQQLTRPVFQKARDIRIEKGRHPVVEKVMGAQSYIPNSISMDETCDIQLITGPNMSGKSTYMRQLAIIVIMAQLGSFVPAQAATLPLFDAIYTRIGAADDLVSGQSTFMVEMMEANNAIRQATPASLILFDELGRGTATYDGMALAQAIIEYIHDRTGAKTLFATHYHELTDLEQTLSRLRNVHVATLEKDGQVTFLHRIEEGPADKSYGIHVAKIAGLPSDLLKRADAILSQLESQEVQVAAPTKQSSQELGEQLTLFAADATHPVLEELNNLDIYNMTPMEVMMAVAEMKKRI
;
A
#
# COMPACT_ATOMS: atom_id res chain seq x y z
N MET A 1 0.35 48.22 29.49
CA MET A 1 -0.51 47.06 29.21
C MET A 1 -0.07 45.93 30.08
N ALA A 2 -0.87 45.48 31.05
CA ALA A 2 -0.53 44.33 31.87
C ALA A 2 -0.56 43.11 30.98
N ALA A 3 0.54 42.35 30.87
CA ALA A 3 0.59 41.08 30.16
C ALA A 3 -0.47 40.14 30.79
N GLU A 4 -1.44 39.71 30.01
CA GLU A 4 -2.44 38.74 30.42
C GLU A 4 -1.69 37.51 30.95
N LYS A 5 -1.88 37.13 32.20
CA LYS A 5 -1.24 35.99 32.82
C LYS A 5 -1.76 34.73 32.13
N ILE A 6 -0.96 34.18 31.23
CA ILE A 6 -1.24 32.89 30.61
C ILE A 6 -1.31 31.82 31.71
N SER A 7 -2.35 30.99 31.71
CA SER A 7 -2.46 29.91 32.71
C SER A 7 -1.29 28.93 32.59
N PRO A 8 -0.81 28.34 33.69
CA PRO A 8 0.35 27.43 33.64
C PRO A 8 0.16 26.24 32.66
N GLY A 9 -1.07 25.70 32.53
CA GLY A 9 -1.36 24.65 31.55
C GLY A 9 -1.27 25.14 30.11
N MET A 10 -1.65 26.40 29.83
CA MET A 10 -1.52 26.99 28.49
C MET A 10 -0.07 27.31 28.15
N GLN A 11 0.73 27.71 29.17
CA GLN A 11 2.17 27.89 28.98
C GLN A 11 2.85 26.58 28.58
N GLN A 12 2.50 25.48 29.25
CA GLN A 12 2.99 24.13 28.91
C GLN A 12 2.61 23.74 27.48
N TYR A 13 1.37 24.04 27.01
CA TYR A 13 0.96 23.81 25.63
C TYR A 13 1.83 24.60 24.64
N LEU A 14 2.05 25.87 24.88
CA LEU A 14 2.85 26.73 24.01
C LEU A 14 4.33 26.31 23.97
N ASP A 15 4.87 25.86 25.09
CA ASP A 15 6.26 25.40 25.15
C ASP A 15 6.43 24.10 24.35
N ILE A 16 5.52 23.14 24.49
CA ILE A 16 5.51 21.92 23.69
C ILE A 16 5.31 22.24 22.19
N LYS A 17 4.37 23.16 21.87
CA LYS A 17 4.09 23.50 20.45
C LYS A 17 5.30 24.11 19.74
N LYS A 18 6.20 24.78 20.43
CA LYS A 18 7.45 25.31 19.84
C LYS A 18 8.37 24.22 19.33
N ASP A 19 8.37 23.04 19.99
CA ASP A 19 9.20 21.90 19.59
C ASP A 19 8.56 21.13 18.41
N TYR A 20 7.24 21.29 18.19
CA TYR A 20 6.48 20.62 17.13
C TYR A 20 5.65 21.61 16.30
N PRO A 21 6.27 22.59 15.63
CA PRO A 21 5.54 23.67 14.96
C PRO A 21 4.72 23.20 13.78
N ASP A 22 5.15 22.15 13.09
CA ASP A 22 4.56 21.55 11.88
C ASP A 22 3.54 20.42 12.15
N ALA A 23 3.28 20.09 13.43
CA ALA A 23 2.36 19.04 13.82
C ALA A 23 1.13 19.60 14.56
N PHE A 24 -0.05 19.03 14.32
CA PHE A 24 -1.21 19.28 15.19
C PHE A 24 -0.94 18.71 16.58
N LEU A 25 -0.99 19.54 17.61
CA LEU A 25 -0.75 19.13 18.99
C LEU A 25 -2.05 18.70 19.68
N LEU A 26 -2.25 17.40 19.82
CA LEU A 26 -3.32 16.79 20.62
C LEU A 26 -2.91 16.78 22.10
N PHE A 27 -3.40 17.74 22.88
CA PHE A 27 -3.00 17.98 24.25
C PHE A 27 -4.03 17.40 25.22
N ARG A 28 -3.64 16.39 26.01
CA ARG A 28 -4.54 15.69 26.94
C ARG A 28 -5.05 16.58 28.06
N MET A 29 -6.35 16.75 28.13
CA MET A 29 -7.07 17.47 29.17
C MET A 29 -8.26 16.67 29.69
N GLY A 30 -8.05 15.88 30.75
CA GLY A 30 -9.05 14.95 31.28
C GLY A 30 -9.44 13.89 30.24
N ASP A 31 -10.71 13.82 29.84
CA ASP A 31 -11.23 12.84 28.89
C ASP A 31 -11.15 13.28 27.41
N PHE A 32 -10.49 14.44 27.16
CA PHE A 32 -10.36 14.99 25.81
C PHE A 32 -8.90 15.20 25.44
N TYR A 33 -8.63 15.14 24.12
CA TYR A 33 -7.51 15.84 23.51
C TYR A 33 -8.00 17.20 23.02
N GLU A 34 -7.41 18.26 23.51
CA GLU A 34 -7.73 19.64 23.14
C GLU A 34 -6.64 20.21 22.23
N LEU A 35 -7.07 20.96 21.22
CA LEU A 35 -6.23 21.75 20.33
C LEU A 35 -6.53 23.23 20.59
N PHE A 36 -5.52 24.09 20.44
CA PHE A 36 -5.64 25.52 20.68
C PHE A 36 -5.08 26.36 19.55
N TYR A 37 -5.43 27.66 19.53
CA TYR A 37 -4.97 28.65 18.56
C TYR A 37 -5.22 28.20 17.12
N GLU A 38 -4.22 28.31 16.23
CA GLU A 38 -4.31 27.93 14.82
C GLU A 38 -4.61 26.44 14.62
N ASP A 39 -4.03 25.56 15.46
CA ASP A 39 -4.33 24.13 15.40
C ASP A 39 -5.83 23.87 15.60
N ALA A 40 -6.48 24.58 16.51
CA ALA A 40 -7.91 24.42 16.75
C ALA A 40 -8.76 24.89 15.56
N VAL A 41 -8.39 26.02 14.94
CA VAL A 41 -9.11 26.57 13.78
C VAL A 41 -8.99 25.62 12.58
N ASN A 42 -7.77 25.20 12.28
CA ASN A 42 -7.49 24.32 11.15
C ASN A 42 -8.09 22.92 11.36
N ALA A 43 -7.92 22.33 12.56
CA ALA A 43 -8.49 21.03 12.89
C ALA A 43 -10.02 21.06 12.86
N ALA A 44 -10.68 22.13 13.36
CA ALA A 44 -12.13 22.25 13.32
C ALA A 44 -12.67 22.21 11.89
N GLN A 45 -11.97 22.88 10.96
CA GLN A 45 -12.33 22.88 9.54
C GLN A 45 -12.07 21.52 8.86
N ILE A 46 -10.91 20.92 9.15
CA ILE A 46 -10.50 19.66 8.50
C ILE A 46 -11.31 18.46 8.99
N LEU A 47 -11.57 18.42 10.29
CA LEU A 47 -12.26 17.31 10.98
C LEU A 47 -13.78 17.51 11.08
N GLU A 48 -14.30 18.65 10.62
CA GLU A 48 -15.71 19.04 10.71
C GLU A 48 -16.25 18.99 12.16
N ILE A 49 -15.41 19.40 13.14
CA ILE A 49 -15.76 19.47 14.55
C ILE A 49 -16.03 20.91 14.99
N SER A 50 -16.73 21.06 16.12
CA SER A 50 -17.11 22.37 16.63
C SER A 50 -15.89 23.16 17.12
N LEU A 51 -15.67 24.35 16.55
CA LEU A 51 -14.74 25.32 17.10
C LEU A 51 -15.40 26.06 18.27
N THR A 52 -14.75 26.08 19.41
CA THR A 52 -15.19 26.78 20.62
C THR A 52 -14.06 27.70 21.08
N SER A 53 -14.20 28.33 22.24
CA SER A 53 -13.14 29.15 22.80
C SER A 53 -13.03 28.95 24.32
N ARG A 54 -11.80 28.91 24.78
CA ARG A 54 -11.48 28.95 26.19
C ARG A 54 -11.53 30.44 26.65
N ASN A 55 -12.06 30.69 27.82
CA ASN A 55 -12.24 32.06 28.36
C ASN A 55 -13.13 32.95 27.46
N LYS A 56 -14.35 32.50 27.16
CA LYS A 56 -15.32 33.18 26.26
C LYS A 56 -15.57 34.66 26.63
N ASN A 57 -15.33 35.04 27.88
CA ASN A 57 -15.55 36.39 28.38
C ASN A 57 -14.27 37.24 28.41
N ALA A 58 -13.13 36.74 27.92
CA ALA A 58 -11.90 37.53 27.83
C ALA A 58 -11.93 38.43 26.59
N GLU A 59 -11.13 39.49 26.63
CA GLU A 59 -10.98 40.43 25.49
C GLU A 59 -10.47 39.74 24.21
N ASN A 60 -9.63 38.69 24.40
CA ASN A 60 -9.12 37.82 23.35
C ASN A 60 -9.36 36.33 23.71
N PRO A 61 -10.50 35.74 23.39
CA PRO A 61 -10.78 34.34 23.68
C PRO A 61 -9.89 33.40 22.83
N ILE A 62 -9.28 32.39 23.46
CA ILE A 62 -8.40 31.43 22.81
C ILE A 62 -9.25 30.44 22.04
N PRO A 63 -9.09 30.32 20.70
CA PRO A 63 -9.76 29.28 19.91
C PRO A 63 -9.39 27.88 20.45
N MET A 64 -10.39 27.01 20.56
CA MET A 64 -10.24 25.66 21.09
C MET A 64 -11.13 24.69 20.32
N ALA A 65 -10.61 23.52 19.99
CA ALA A 65 -11.35 22.38 19.51
C ALA A 65 -10.93 21.15 20.32
N GLY A 66 -11.75 20.14 20.42
CA GLY A 66 -11.41 18.96 21.20
C GLY A 66 -12.12 17.71 20.70
N VAL A 67 -11.44 16.56 20.85
CA VAL A 67 -11.95 15.23 20.51
C VAL A 67 -11.85 14.32 21.73
N PRO A 68 -12.82 13.43 21.99
CA PRO A 68 -12.72 12.47 23.09
C PRO A 68 -11.51 11.55 22.90
N TYR A 69 -10.71 11.32 23.95
CA TYR A 69 -9.48 10.54 23.82
C TYR A 69 -9.71 9.10 23.34
N HIS A 70 -10.80 8.49 23.74
CA HIS A 70 -11.13 7.10 23.37
C HIS A 70 -11.53 6.94 21.90
N SER A 71 -11.90 8.02 21.22
CA SER A 71 -12.23 8.06 19.79
C SER A 71 -11.23 8.85 18.94
N ALA A 72 -10.11 9.28 19.52
CA ALA A 72 -9.15 10.15 18.86
C ALA A 72 -8.54 9.54 17.57
N GLN A 73 -8.39 8.21 17.50
CA GLN A 73 -7.76 7.54 16.38
C GLN A 73 -8.42 7.88 15.04
N GLN A 74 -9.76 7.89 14.96
CA GLN A 74 -10.47 8.24 13.72
C GLN A 74 -10.17 9.67 13.23
N TYR A 75 -9.97 10.60 14.16
CA TYR A 75 -9.63 11.99 13.82
C TYR A 75 -8.16 12.13 13.42
N ILE A 76 -7.28 11.38 14.09
CA ILE A 76 -5.86 11.28 13.71
C ILE A 76 -5.74 10.72 12.29
N ASP A 77 -6.44 9.64 11.97
CA ASP A 77 -6.42 9.02 10.64
C ASP A 77 -6.79 10.03 9.54
N VAL A 78 -7.81 10.88 9.77
CA VAL A 78 -8.22 11.92 8.82
C VAL A 78 -7.13 12.98 8.61
N LEU A 79 -6.46 13.43 9.67
CA LEU A 79 -5.37 14.41 9.57
C LEU A 79 -4.17 13.82 8.80
N ILE A 80 -3.81 12.58 9.11
CA ILE A 80 -2.72 11.86 8.46
C ILE A 80 -3.01 11.59 6.97
N GLU A 81 -4.25 11.22 6.63
CA GLU A 81 -4.65 11.03 5.22
C GLU A 81 -4.49 12.29 4.38
N LYS A 82 -4.66 13.45 5.02
CA LYS A 82 -4.44 14.76 4.38
C LYS A 82 -2.98 15.24 4.42
N GLY A 83 -2.05 14.41 4.90
CA GLY A 83 -0.61 14.67 4.90
C GLY A 83 -0.09 15.47 6.10
N TYR A 84 -0.89 15.64 7.15
CA TYR A 84 -0.45 16.38 8.35
C TYR A 84 0.22 15.45 9.36
N LYS A 85 1.12 16.02 10.18
CA LYS A 85 1.70 15.37 11.36
C LYS A 85 0.85 15.66 12.59
N VAL A 86 0.81 14.70 13.54
CA VAL A 86 0.06 14.81 14.79
C VAL A 86 0.95 14.45 15.97
N ALA A 87 1.18 15.38 16.88
CA ALA A 87 1.90 15.16 18.14
C ALA A 87 0.90 14.87 19.27
N ILE A 88 1.09 13.76 19.98
CA ILE A 88 0.22 13.33 21.08
C ILE A 88 0.92 13.66 22.41
N ALA A 89 0.37 14.57 23.18
CA ALA A 89 0.86 14.93 24.52
C ALA A 89 -0.04 14.30 25.59
N GLU A 90 0.54 13.40 26.39
CA GLU A 90 -0.14 12.68 27.48
C GLU A 90 0.24 13.22 28.86
N GLN A 91 -0.62 12.95 29.85
CA GLN A 91 -0.37 13.24 31.24
C GLN A 91 0.61 12.22 31.81
N MET A 92 1.74 12.67 32.37
CA MET A 92 2.81 11.81 32.86
C MET A 92 2.62 11.42 34.32
N GLU A 93 1.63 11.98 35.02
CA GLU A 93 1.35 11.74 36.45
C GLU A 93 -0.16 11.70 36.71
N ASP A 94 -0.55 11.02 37.79
CA ASP A 94 -1.96 10.97 38.21
C ASP A 94 -2.44 12.37 38.63
N PRO A 95 -3.49 12.93 38.02
CA PRO A 95 -4.04 14.22 38.42
C PRO A 95 -4.40 14.36 39.90
N LYS A 96 -4.68 13.25 40.59
CA LYS A 96 -5.01 13.22 42.05
C LYS A 96 -3.79 13.35 42.94
N GLN A 97 -2.57 13.04 42.41
CA GLN A 97 -1.32 13.08 43.15
C GLN A 97 -0.45 14.27 42.74
N ALA A 98 -0.79 14.97 41.68
CA ALA A 98 -0.01 16.08 41.14
C ALA A 98 -0.01 17.29 42.09
N VAL A 99 1.18 17.81 42.37
CA VAL A 99 1.37 19.06 43.12
C VAL A 99 1.50 20.19 42.10
N GLY A 100 0.40 20.89 41.82
CA GLY A 100 0.37 21.99 40.86
C GLY A 100 -0.28 21.57 39.51
N VAL A 101 0.38 21.91 38.41
CA VAL A 101 -0.11 21.55 37.07
C VAL A 101 0.42 20.16 36.68
N VAL A 102 -0.47 19.24 36.28
CA VAL A 102 -0.11 17.91 35.78
C VAL A 102 0.90 18.06 34.63
N LYS A 103 2.04 17.41 34.75
CA LYS A 103 3.08 17.40 33.73
C LYS A 103 2.58 16.62 32.47
N ARG A 104 2.81 17.20 31.30
CA ARG A 104 2.51 16.56 30.01
C ARG A 104 3.73 16.56 29.14
N GLU A 105 3.92 15.48 28.42
CA GLU A 105 5.01 15.30 27.45
C GLU A 105 4.46 14.68 26.17
N VAL A 106 5.12 14.96 25.04
CA VAL A 106 4.81 14.28 23.78
C VAL A 106 5.33 12.85 23.86
N VAL A 107 4.42 11.90 23.81
CA VAL A 107 4.72 10.46 23.88
C VAL A 107 4.85 9.82 22.49
N GLN A 108 4.32 10.46 21.46
CA GLN A 108 4.38 9.98 20.08
C GLN A 108 4.09 11.12 19.11
N VAL A 109 4.78 11.12 17.97
CA VAL A 109 4.41 11.92 16.79
C VAL A 109 3.99 10.93 15.70
N ILE A 110 2.76 11.07 15.21
CA ILE A 110 2.23 10.25 14.13
C ILE A 110 2.32 11.06 12.84
N THR A 111 2.91 10.47 11.81
CA THR A 111 3.10 11.06 10.49
C THR A 111 2.57 10.12 9.41
N PRO A 112 2.39 10.55 8.15
CA PRO A 112 1.95 9.69 7.07
C PRO A 112 2.76 8.40 6.89
N GLY A 113 4.08 8.44 7.17
CA GLY A 113 4.99 7.29 7.09
C GLY A 113 5.06 6.45 8.37
N THR A 114 4.62 6.97 9.53
CA THR A 114 4.75 6.28 10.83
C THR A 114 3.44 5.73 11.40
N VAL A 115 2.36 5.71 10.60
CA VAL A 115 1.06 5.15 11.04
C VAL A 115 1.16 3.64 11.23
N VAL A 116 0.84 3.18 12.45
CA VAL A 116 0.81 1.76 12.83
C VAL A 116 -0.61 1.22 12.95
N ASP A 117 -1.52 2.02 13.49
CA ASP A 117 -2.93 1.66 13.72
C ASP A 117 -3.80 2.31 12.65
N SER A 118 -3.96 1.69 11.48
CA SER A 118 -5.03 2.09 10.58
C SER A 118 -6.29 1.28 10.89
N THR A 119 -7.43 1.94 10.94
CA THR A 119 -8.75 1.30 11.05
C THR A 119 -9.14 0.54 9.79
N LYS A 120 -8.29 0.53 8.76
CA LYS A 120 -8.52 -0.14 7.47
C LYS A 120 -8.11 -1.61 7.56
N PRO A 121 -9.02 -2.57 7.28
CA PRO A 121 -8.80 -4.00 7.54
C PRO A 121 -7.73 -4.66 6.66
N ASP A 122 -7.43 -4.16 5.47
CA ASP A 122 -6.46 -4.75 4.51
C ASP A 122 -5.39 -3.74 4.10
N SER A 123 -4.74 -3.10 5.07
CA SER A 123 -3.69 -2.14 4.74
C SER A 123 -2.52 -2.84 4.05
N ALA A 124 -2.25 -2.44 2.82
CA ALA A 124 -0.96 -2.60 2.20
C ALA A 124 0.14 -2.04 3.14
N ASN A 125 1.37 -2.48 2.96
CA ASN A 125 2.52 -1.93 3.66
C ASN A 125 2.50 -0.40 3.60
N ASN A 126 2.94 0.25 4.68
CA ASN A 126 3.12 1.69 4.75
C ASN A 126 4.62 1.99 4.89
N PHE A 127 5.27 2.22 3.76
CA PHE A 127 6.71 2.45 3.74
C PHE A 127 7.06 3.90 4.03
N LEU A 128 7.88 4.10 5.05
CA LEU A 128 8.62 5.33 5.30
C LEU A 128 9.97 5.21 4.61
N VAL A 129 10.36 6.21 3.82
CA VAL A 129 11.59 6.21 3.02
C VAL A 129 12.55 7.24 3.57
N ALA A 130 13.86 6.96 3.55
CA ALA A 130 14.90 7.95 3.79
C ALA A 130 15.87 8.00 2.62
N LEU A 131 16.39 9.20 2.35
CA LEU A 131 17.36 9.46 1.30
C LEU A 131 18.63 10.09 1.86
N SER A 132 19.76 9.62 1.36
CA SER A 132 21.07 10.26 1.47
C SER A 132 21.66 10.49 0.08
N HIS A 133 22.55 11.45 -0.06
CA HIS A 133 23.17 11.80 -1.32
C HIS A 133 24.58 12.29 -1.10
N ASP A 134 25.49 11.93 -2.02
CA ASP A 134 26.80 12.55 -2.17
C ASP A 134 26.90 13.23 -3.56
N GLU A 135 28.09 13.40 -4.11
CA GLU A 135 28.30 14.08 -5.39
C GLU A 135 27.72 13.28 -6.58
N THR A 136 27.56 11.96 -6.49
CA THR A 136 27.25 11.07 -7.62
C THR A 136 26.08 10.11 -7.36
N ASP A 137 25.99 9.56 -6.15
CA ASP A 137 25.11 8.46 -5.84
C ASP A 137 24.12 8.80 -4.73
N TYR A 138 23.04 8.01 -4.67
CA TYR A 138 21.98 8.12 -3.66
C TYR A 138 21.91 6.85 -2.82
N GLY A 139 21.81 6.99 -1.51
CA GLY A 139 21.39 5.92 -0.61
C GLY A 139 19.91 6.03 -0.36
N LEU A 140 19.20 4.94 -0.53
CA LEU A 140 17.77 4.84 -0.21
C LEU A 140 17.55 3.77 0.85
N ALA A 141 16.86 4.13 1.93
CA ALA A 141 16.40 3.21 2.95
C ALA A 141 14.87 3.26 3.04
N TYR A 142 14.22 2.14 3.25
CA TYR A 142 12.79 2.12 3.56
C TYR A 142 12.47 1.16 4.68
N MET A 143 11.42 1.50 5.44
CA MET A 143 10.95 0.72 6.57
C MET A 143 9.42 0.67 6.61
N ASP A 144 8.88 -0.48 6.99
CA ASP A 144 7.47 -0.62 7.41
C ASP A 144 7.43 -0.86 8.92
N LEU A 145 6.89 0.10 9.66
CA LEU A 145 6.80 0.02 11.12
C LEU A 145 5.85 -1.08 11.61
N VAL A 146 4.96 -1.58 10.77
CA VAL A 146 4.03 -2.65 11.16
C VAL A 146 4.66 -4.03 11.05
N THR A 147 5.42 -4.29 9.98
CA THR A 147 6.06 -5.58 9.74
C THR A 147 7.48 -5.65 10.28
N GLY A 148 8.07 -4.50 10.58
CA GLY A 148 9.47 -4.37 10.96
C GLY A 148 10.44 -4.58 9.80
N GLU A 149 9.94 -4.59 8.55
CA GLU A 149 10.77 -4.68 7.35
C GLU A 149 11.66 -3.44 7.24
N PHE A 150 12.95 -3.64 6.99
CA PHE A 150 13.92 -2.58 6.85
C PHE A 150 14.92 -2.95 5.74
N GLN A 151 14.88 -2.22 4.64
CA GLN A 151 15.67 -2.49 3.44
C GLN A 151 16.44 -1.25 3.01
N VAL A 152 17.59 -1.48 2.37
CA VAL A 152 18.46 -0.41 1.86
C VAL A 152 18.99 -0.75 0.48
N THR A 153 19.25 0.27 -0.33
CA THR A 153 19.87 0.13 -1.65
C THR A 153 20.61 1.40 -2.04
N SER A 154 21.60 1.27 -2.93
CA SER A 154 22.30 2.38 -3.56
C SER A 154 21.83 2.58 -5.00
N LEU A 155 21.62 3.82 -5.41
CA LEU A 155 21.15 4.22 -6.74
C LEU A 155 22.03 5.31 -7.29
N ASN A 156 22.30 5.29 -8.58
CA ASN A 156 23.25 6.21 -9.26
C ASN A 156 22.56 7.32 -10.06
N ASP A 157 21.23 7.42 -9.98
CA ASP A 157 20.46 8.44 -10.70
C ASP A 157 19.20 8.81 -9.91
N PHE A 158 18.89 10.11 -9.85
CA PHE A 158 17.68 10.62 -9.20
C PHE A 158 16.37 10.10 -9.85
N ALA A 159 16.40 9.82 -11.15
CA ALA A 159 15.24 9.22 -11.82
C ALA A 159 14.94 7.80 -11.28
N MET A 160 15.99 7.00 -11.00
CA MET A 160 15.84 5.68 -10.36
C MET A 160 15.32 5.83 -8.92
N VAL A 161 15.78 6.83 -8.17
CA VAL A 161 15.25 7.16 -6.83
C VAL A 161 13.74 7.45 -6.90
N CYS A 162 13.33 8.34 -7.80
CA CYS A 162 11.92 8.65 -8.01
C CYS A 162 11.10 7.41 -8.42
N GLY A 163 11.69 6.54 -9.25
CA GLY A 163 11.09 5.27 -9.65
C GLY A 163 10.81 4.36 -8.46
N GLU A 164 11.81 4.17 -7.59
CA GLU A 164 11.68 3.30 -6.42
C GLU A 164 10.73 3.89 -5.37
N ILE A 165 10.76 5.20 -5.12
CA ILE A 165 9.80 5.88 -4.23
C ILE A 165 8.34 5.67 -4.71
N ARG A 166 8.09 5.81 -6.03
CA ARG A 166 6.75 5.55 -6.61
C ARG A 166 6.35 4.08 -6.47
N ASN A 167 7.30 3.16 -6.68
CA ASN A 167 7.08 1.73 -6.50
C ASN A 167 6.71 1.37 -5.06
N LEU A 168 7.35 2.00 -4.08
CA LEU A 168 7.07 1.86 -2.64
C LEU A 168 5.79 2.58 -2.22
N ARG A 169 5.25 3.48 -3.06
CA ARG A 169 4.09 4.34 -2.75
C ARG A 169 4.29 5.12 -1.46
N ALA A 170 5.52 5.54 -1.20
CA ALA A 170 5.85 6.35 -0.04
C ALA A 170 5.02 7.64 -0.03
N ARG A 171 4.62 8.07 1.17
CA ARG A 171 3.91 9.33 1.40
C ARG A 171 4.77 10.35 2.10
N GLU A 172 5.88 9.90 2.68
CA GLU A 172 6.80 10.69 3.46
C GLU A 172 8.23 10.25 3.19
N ILE A 173 9.14 11.22 3.09
CA ILE A 173 10.56 10.99 2.91
C ILE A 173 11.32 11.73 4.00
N VAL A 174 12.21 11.01 4.66
CA VAL A 174 13.20 11.53 5.59
C VAL A 174 14.45 11.93 4.78
N LEU A 175 14.92 13.16 4.97
CA LEU A 175 16.05 13.71 4.22
C LEU A 175 17.24 13.90 5.15
N THR A 176 18.37 13.29 4.81
CA THR A 176 19.63 13.45 5.53
C THR A 176 20.57 14.48 4.84
N TYR A 177 20.12 15.09 3.75
CA TYR A 177 20.84 16.10 2.98
C TYR A 177 19.87 17.21 2.51
N SER A 178 20.42 18.32 2.03
CA SER A 178 19.63 19.42 1.47
C SER A 178 19.34 19.17 -0.01
N LEU A 179 18.07 19.19 -0.38
CA LEU A 179 17.62 19.02 -1.76
C LEU A 179 18.05 20.20 -2.64
N SER A 180 18.33 19.92 -3.92
CA SER A 180 18.37 20.92 -4.97
C SER A 180 16.96 21.42 -5.31
N GLU A 181 16.84 22.62 -5.91
CA GLU A 181 15.53 23.16 -6.36
C GLU A 181 14.82 22.22 -7.35
N GLY A 182 15.57 21.48 -8.16
CA GLY A 182 15.03 20.49 -9.10
C GLY A 182 14.42 19.30 -8.41
N GLU A 183 15.12 18.71 -7.44
CA GLU A 183 14.65 17.57 -6.65
C GLU A 183 13.43 17.95 -5.80
N GLU A 184 13.49 19.11 -5.14
CA GLU A 184 12.37 19.61 -4.33
C GLU A 184 11.10 19.78 -5.17
N ARG A 185 11.22 20.36 -6.36
CA ARG A 185 10.09 20.52 -7.29
C ARG A 185 9.49 19.17 -7.70
N VAL A 186 10.28 18.14 -7.89
CA VAL A 186 9.80 16.80 -8.24
C VAL A 186 9.14 16.14 -7.04
N LEU A 187 9.79 16.11 -5.88
CA LEU A 187 9.30 15.39 -4.71
C LEU A 187 8.04 16.06 -4.11
N LEU A 188 8.03 17.39 -3.96
CA LEU A 188 6.87 18.13 -3.46
C LEU A 188 5.81 18.36 -4.53
N GLY A 189 6.22 18.90 -5.70
CA GLY A 189 5.28 19.38 -6.71
C GLY A 189 4.66 18.28 -7.54
N GLN A 190 5.45 17.27 -7.98
CA GLN A 190 4.94 16.20 -8.85
C GLN A 190 4.52 14.94 -8.10
N MET A 191 5.21 14.62 -7.00
CA MET A 191 4.92 13.41 -6.22
C MET A 191 4.08 13.67 -4.97
N ASN A 192 3.90 14.93 -4.57
CA ASN A 192 3.11 15.36 -3.40
C ASN A 192 3.51 14.63 -2.11
N LEU A 193 4.82 14.58 -1.83
CA LEU A 193 5.39 13.87 -0.70
C LEU A 193 5.61 14.82 0.48
N LEU A 194 5.41 14.33 1.69
CA LEU A 194 5.83 15.03 2.90
C LEU A 194 7.35 14.88 3.05
N LEU A 195 8.07 15.99 3.17
CA LEU A 195 9.51 16.00 3.39
C LEU A 195 9.81 16.28 4.86
N SER A 196 10.61 15.41 5.47
CA SER A 196 10.99 15.46 6.89
C SER A 196 12.52 15.49 7.01
N PRO A 197 13.14 16.68 7.05
CA PRO A 197 14.58 16.79 7.19
C PRO A 197 15.03 16.33 8.58
N ILE A 198 16.19 15.66 8.65
CA ILE A 198 16.83 15.24 9.89
C ILE A 198 18.32 15.60 9.85
N SER A 199 18.86 16.06 10.97
CA SER A 199 20.26 16.45 11.09
C SER A 199 21.14 15.42 11.78
N GLU A 200 20.55 14.56 12.58
CA GLU A 200 21.23 13.51 13.32
C GLU A 200 20.98 12.15 12.66
N VAL A 201 21.96 11.27 12.72
CA VAL A 201 21.94 9.94 12.12
C VAL A 201 22.27 8.92 13.20
N SER A 202 21.42 7.94 13.40
CA SER A 202 21.66 6.86 14.38
C SER A 202 22.86 6.00 13.97
N GLU A 203 23.67 5.64 14.94
CA GLU A 203 24.82 4.74 14.79
C GLU A 203 24.58 3.34 15.37
N ASP A 204 23.31 2.92 15.49
CA ASP A 204 22.96 1.61 16.04
C ASP A 204 23.50 0.47 15.15
N VAL A 205 24.65 -0.07 15.52
CA VAL A 205 25.35 -1.12 14.76
C VAL A 205 24.52 -2.42 14.65
N GLN A 206 23.64 -2.70 15.61
CA GLN A 206 22.82 -3.94 15.57
C GLN A 206 21.74 -3.86 14.49
N LEU A 207 21.14 -2.68 14.32
CA LEU A 207 20.10 -2.45 13.32
C LEU A 207 20.65 -2.04 11.96
N LEU A 208 21.82 -1.39 11.89
CA LEU A 208 22.43 -0.96 10.63
C LEU A 208 23.20 -2.08 9.91
N GLY A 209 23.64 -3.13 10.63
CA GLY A 209 24.46 -4.19 10.03
C GLY A 209 25.87 -3.73 9.66
N ALA A 210 26.73 -4.68 9.24
CA ALA A 210 28.13 -4.41 8.92
C ALA A 210 28.38 -4.11 7.42
N ASP A 211 27.54 -4.66 6.55
CA ASP A 211 27.81 -4.76 5.09
C ASP A 211 27.19 -3.62 4.25
N LEU A 212 26.70 -2.55 4.91
CA LEU A 212 26.11 -1.41 4.20
C LEU A 212 27.17 -0.46 3.66
N THR A 213 26.94 0.09 2.47
CA THR A 213 27.73 1.19 1.93
C THR A 213 27.61 2.44 2.82
N HIS A 214 28.49 3.42 2.63
CA HIS A 214 28.46 4.66 3.41
C HIS A 214 27.11 5.39 3.29
N LEU A 215 26.59 5.54 2.05
CA LEU A 215 25.31 6.22 1.79
C LEU A 215 24.13 5.44 2.34
N GLU A 216 24.10 4.13 2.18
CA GLU A 216 23.06 3.29 2.75
C GLU A 216 23.00 3.40 4.27
N ARG A 217 24.17 3.44 4.92
CA ARG A 217 24.29 3.62 6.37
C ARG A 217 23.74 4.97 6.82
N ILE A 218 24.02 6.05 6.08
CA ILE A 218 23.47 7.38 6.37
C ILE A 218 21.96 7.39 6.20
N ALA A 219 21.43 6.85 5.08
CA ALA A 219 20.00 6.78 4.85
C ALA A 219 19.28 5.94 5.93
N ALA A 220 19.81 4.75 6.22
CA ALA A 220 19.26 3.86 7.25
C ALA A 220 19.33 4.47 8.65
N GLY A 221 20.47 5.06 9.02
CA GLY A 221 20.66 5.73 10.30
C GLY A 221 19.74 6.95 10.47
N GLY A 222 19.55 7.75 9.41
CA GLY A 222 18.58 8.85 9.40
C GLY A 222 17.15 8.37 9.59
N LEU A 223 16.79 7.27 8.93
CA LEU A 223 15.46 6.65 9.07
C LEU A 223 15.22 6.14 10.50
N LEU A 224 16.19 5.45 11.08
CA LEU A 224 16.12 4.97 12.47
C LEU A 224 16.00 6.13 13.46
N GLN A 225 16.81 7.18 13.30
CA GLN A 225 16.77 8.35 14.16
C GLN A 225 15.40 9.02 14.11
N TYR A 226 14.86 9.23 12.91
CA TYR A 226 13.54 9.80 12.73
C TYR A 226 12.44 8.97 13.38
N VAL A 227 12.50 7.65 13.26
CA VAL A 227 11.56 6.75 13.90
C VAL A 227 11.69 6.79 15.43
N GLN A 228 12.90 6.84 15.99
CA GLN A 228 13.12 7.00 17.43
C GLN A 228 12.59 8.34 17.96
N GLU A 229 12.83 9.44 17.25
CA GLU A 229 12.32 10.76 17.62
C GLU A 229 10.79 10.85 17.56
N THR A 230 10.16 10.22 16.59
CA THR A 230 8.72 10.26 16.41
C THR A 230 7.99 9.28 17.33
N GLN A 231 8.51 8.07 17.53
CA GLN A 231 7.88 7.04 18.36
C GLN A 231 8.22 7.16 19.85
N LYS A 232 9.31 7.87 20.22
CA LYS A 232 9.73 8.11 21.62
C LYS A 232 9.90 6.82 22.45
N ARG A 233 10.25 5.70 21.81
CA ARG A 233 10.44 4.39 22.43
C ARG A 233 11.36 3.51 21.59
N GLU A 234 11.94 2.50 22.23
CA GLU A 234 12.67 1.44 21.53
C GLU A 234 11.69 0.51 20.80
N LEU A 235 12.01 0.16 19.56
CA LEU A 235 11.20 -0.68 18.70
C LEU A 235 11.93 -2.00 18.43
N HIS A 236 11.76 -2.97 19.31
CA HIS A 236 12.45 -4.29 19.25
C HIS A 236 12.02 -5.17 18.07
N HIS A 237 10.97 -4.81 17.35
CA HIS A 237 10.47 -5.56 16.20
C HIS A 237 11.07 -5.10 14.87
N ILE A 238 11.85 -4.03 14.84
CA ILE A 238 12.54 -3.61 13.62
C ILE A 238 13.67 -4.60 13.34
N LYS A 239 13.66 -5.16 12.12
CA LYS A 239 14.70 -6.08 11.65
C LYS A 239 15.97 -5.28 11.31
N PRO A 240 17.16 -5.92 11.34
CA PRO A 240 18.35 -5.27 10.80
C PRO A 240 18.17 -4.84 9.34
N ALA A 241 18.78 -3.72 8.98
CA ALA A 241 18.74 -3.22 7.61
C ALA A 241 19.37 -4.25 6.66
N HIS A 242 18.62 -4.63 5.63
CA HIS A 242 19.05 -5.61 4.64
C HIS A 242 19.30 -4.92 3.31
N HIS A 243 20.50 -5.09 2.77
CA HIS A 243 20.84 -4.60 1.43
C HIS A 243 20.14 -5.43 0.35
N TYR A 244 19.57 -4.78 -0.65
CA TYR A 244 19.06 -5.42 -1.85
C TYR A 244 19.54 -4.68 -3.09
N GLU A 245 19.84 -5.41 -4.13
CA GLU A 245 20.06 -4.82 -5.44
C GLU A 245 18.75 -4.74 -6.21
N VAL A 246 18.46 -3.58 -6.76
CA VAL A 246 17.24 -3.39 -7.58
C VAL A 246 17.26 -4.39 -8.75
N ARG A 247 18.45 -4.75 -9.24
CA ARG A 247 18.67 -5.72 -10.33
C ARG A 247 18.40 -7.20 -9.97
N ASP A 248 18.23 -7.54 -8.69
CA ASP A 248 17.87 -8.89 -8.27
C ASP A 248 16.42 -9.25 -8.63
N PHE A 249 15.66 -8.26 -9.07
CA PHE A 249 14.26 -8.38 -9.42
C PHE A 249 14.00 -7.89 -10.83
N LEU A 250 12.97 -8.46 -11.46
CA LEU A 250 12.43 -7.99 -12.73
C LEU A 250 11.99 -6.53 -12.61
N GLN A 251 12.65 -5.65 -13.36
CA GLN A 251 12.40 -4.22 -13.29
C GLN A 251 11.10 -3.85 -14.00
N MET A 252 10.27 -3.11 -13.32
CA MET A 252 9.02 -2.54 -13.86
C MET A 252 8.80 -1.17 -13.22
N ASP A 253 8.65 -0.14 -14.02
CA ASP A 253 8.28 1.16 -13.52
C ASP A 253 6.80 1.22 -13.09
N TYR A 254 6.41 2.31 -12.44
CA TYR A 254 5.04 2.49 -11.97
C TYR A 254 4.01 2.43 -13.11
N ALA A 255 4.33 3.04 -14.27
CA ALA A 255 3.45 3.05 -15.43
C ALA A 255 3.22 1.62 -15.97
N THR A 256 4.28 0.82 -16.05
CA THR A 256 4.20 -0.60 -16.43
C THR A 256 3.35 -1.40 -15.45
N LYS A 257 3.56 -1.25 -14.14
CA LYS A 257 2.77 -1.95 -13.11
C LYS A 257 1.29 -1.56 -13.16
N ALA A 258 0.99 -0.29 -13.41
CA ALA A 258 -0.37 0.22 -13.54
C ALA A 258 -1.04 -0.25 -14.84
N SER A 259 -0.34 -0.16 -15.99
CA SER A 259 -0.88 -0.57 -17.29
C SER A 259 -1.18 -2.08 -17.36
N LEU A 260 -0.47 -2.90 -16.59
CA LEU A 260 -0.68 -4.34 -16.50
C LEU A 260 -1.67 -4.76 -15.41
N ASP A 261 -2.27 -3.81 -14.68
CA ASP A 261 -3.22 -4.08 -13.59
C ASP A 261 -2.67 -5.12 -12.58
N LEU A 262 -1.42 -4.97 -12.10
CA LEU A 262 -0.76 -6.01 -11.31
C LEU A 262 -1.38 -6.19 -9.92
N THR A 263 -1.53 -5.12 -9.14
CA THR A 263 -2.04 -5.19 -7.76
C THR A 263 -3.42 -4.59 -7.58
N GLU A 264 -3.81 -3.70 -8.46
CA GLU A 264 -5.11 -3.05 -8.51
C GLU A 264 -5.46 -2.71 -9.95
N ASN A 265 -6.75 -2.58 -10.25
CA ASN A 265 -7.22 -2.17 -11.55
C ASN A 265 -7.06 -0.65 -11.69
N ALA A 266 -6.33 -0.21 -12.71
CA ALA A 266 -5.97 1.20 -12.93
C ALA A 266 -7.18 2.14 -13.06
N ARG A 267 -8.34 1.66 -13.55
CA ARG A 267 -9.55 2.47 -13.72
C ARG A 267 -10.35 2.63 -12.43
N THR A 268 -10.40 1.59 -11.60
CA THR A 268 -11.27 1.55 -10.42
C THR A 268 -10.53 1.74 -9.11
N GLY A 269 -9.19 1.63 -9.09
CA GLY A 269 -8.36 1.61 -7.89
C GLY A 269 -8.62 0.42 -6.96
N LYS A 270 -9.38 -0.60 -7.42
CA LYS A 270 -9.76 -1.76 -6.61
C LYS A 270 -8.92 -2.98 -6.94
N LYS A 271 -8.81 -3.90 -5.98
CA LYS A 271 -8.17 -5.21 -6.16
C LYS A 271 -8.81 -6.02 -7.30
N HIS A 272 -10.15 -5.99 -7.41
CA HIS A 272 -10.90 -6.75 -8.41
C HIS A 272 -10.46 -6.40 -9.85
N GLY A 273 -10.15 -7.43 -10.64
CA GLY A 273 -9.68 -7.28 -12.01
C GLY A 273 -8.17 -7.10 -12.16
N SER A 274 -7.39 -7.25 -11.09
CA SER A 274 -5.91 -7.25 -11.11
C SER A 274 -5.33 -8.68 -11.13
N LEU A 275 -4.03 -8.78 -11.42
CA LEU A 275 -3.32 -10.07 -11.29
C LEU A 275 -3.33 -10.56 -9.84
N TYR A 276 -3.14 -9.67 -8.88
CA TYR A 276 -3.23 -9.98 -7.45
C TYR A 276 -4.61 -10.56 -7.07
N TRP A 277 -5.71 -9.99 -7.57
CA TRP A 277 -7.05 -10.54 -7.35
C TRP A 277 -7.19 -11.97 -7.89
N LEU A 278 -6.55 -12.29 -8.98
CA LEU A 278 -6.58 -13.63 -9.57
C LEU A 278 -5.82 -14.65 -8.71
N LEU A 279 -4.61 -14.27 -8.26
CA LEU A 279 -3.65 -15.17 -7.62
C LEU A 279 -3.86 -15.30 -6.10
N ASP A 280 -4.55 -14.34 -5.46
CA ASP A 280 -4.69 -14.31 -4.01
C ASP A 280 -5.76 -15.30 -3.51
N GLU A 281 -5.29 -16.49 -3.20
CA GLU A 281 -6.02 -17.54 -2.47
C GLU A 281 -5.44 -17.75 -1.06
N SER A 282 -4.65 -16.78 -0.57
CA SER A 282 -4.06 -16.81 0.77
C SER A 282 -5.14 -16.92 1.85
N LYS A 283 -4.83 -17.62 2.92
CA LYS A 283 -5.71 -17.78 4.08
C LYS A 283 -5.35 -16.83 5.21
N THR A 284 -4.15 -16.25 5.15
CA THR A 284 -3.62 -15.32 6.14
C THR A 284 -3.37 -13.94 5.53
N ALA A 285 -3.47 -12.89 6.35
CA ALA A 285 -3.15 -11.53 5.90
C ALA A 285 -1.65 -11.38 5.54
N MET A 286 -0.78 -12.12 6.24
CA MET A 286 0.67 -12.17 5.98
C MET A 286 0.94 -12.76 4.59
N GLY A 287 0.29 -13.88 4.24
CA GLY A 287 0.38 -14.47 2.90
C GLY A 287 -0.06 -13.52 1.81
N GLY A 288 -1.19 -12.82 2.00
CA GLY A 288 -1.66 -11.81 1.04
C GLY A 288 -0.67 -10.67 0.81
N ARG A 289 -0.02 -10.16 1.89
CA ARG A 289 1.03 -9.13 1.77
C ARG A 289 2.25 -9.67 1.03
N LEU A 290 2.70 -10.87 1.37
CA LEU A 290 3.85 -11.50 0.72
C LEU A 290 3.60 -11.74 -0.77
N LEU A 291 2.44 -12.26 -1.16
CA LEU A 291 2.07 -12.46 -2.56
C LEU A 291 2.09 -11.13 -3.33
N ARG A 292 1.55 -10.06 -2.72
CA ARG A 292 1.57 -8.72 -3.31
C ARG A 292 2.99 -8.23 -3.53
N ALA A 293 3.89 -8.43 -2.55
CA ALA A 293 5.31 -8.09 -2.67
C ALA A 293 5.99 -8.91 -3.80
N TRP A 294 5.71 -10.19 -3.90
CA TRP A 294 6.25 -11.04 -4.96
C TRP A 294 5.79 -10.63 -6.36
N ILE A 295 4.53 -10.21 -6.53
CA ILE A 295 4.01 -9.67 -7.80
C ILE A 295 4.71 -8.36 -8.18
N GLN A 296 5.04 -7.53 -7.21
CA GLN A 296 5.70 -6.24 -7.45
C GLN A 296 7.19 -6.36 -7.72
N LYS A 297 7.85 -7.41 -7.19
CA LYS A 297 9.28 -7.70 -7.31
C LYS A 297 9.48 -9.19 -7.69
N PRO A 298 9.17 -9.61 -8.96
CA PRO A 298 9.46 -10.97 -9.42
C PRO A 298 10.96 -11.21 -9.46
N LEU A 299 11.38 -12.45 -9.31
CA LEU A 299 12.78 -12.82 -9.12
C LEU A 299 13.57 -12.86 -10.45
N MET A 300 14.88 -12.58 -10.35
CA MET A 300 15.88 -12.84 -11.39
C MET A 300 16.68 -14.13 -11.13
N ASP A 301 16.63 -14.65 -9.91
CA ASP A 301 17.33 -15.89 -9.54
C ASP A 301 16.52 -17.12 -9.99
N ARG A 302 17.04 -17.78 -11.03
CA ARG A 302 16.44 -18.99 -11.61
C ARG A 302 16.24 -20.11 -10.57
N HIS A 303 17.21 -20.32 -9.69
CA HIS A 303 17.15 -21.42 -8.70
C HIS A 303 15.97 -21.19 -7.73
N ARG A 304 15.85 -19.98 -7.22
CA ARG A 304 14.73 -19.61 -6.32
C ARG A 304 13.37 -19.66 -7.03
N ILE A 305 13.33 -19.36 -8.32
CA ILE A 305 12.10 -19.48 -9.13
C ILE A 305 11.71 -20.95 -9.27
N GLU A 306 12.67 -21.82 -9.67
CA GLU A 306 12.44 -23.25 -9.87
C GLU A 306 12.09 -23.96 -8.56
N GLU A 307 12.69 -23.55 -7.42
CA GLU A 307 12.34 -24.03 -6.08
C GLU A 307 10.86 -23.74 -5.72
N ARG A 308 10.39 -22.51 -5.96
CA ARG A 308 8.96 -22.19 -5.74
C ARG A 308 8.05 -23.04 -6.62
N GLN A 309 8.40 -23.23 -7.89
CA GLN A 309 7.64 -24.06 -8.83
C GLN A 309 7.63 -25.53 -8.40
N GLU A 310 8.71 -26.02 -7.83
CA GLU A 310 8.79 -27.39 -7.33
C GLU A 310 7.89 -27.59 -6.11
N ILE A 311 7.89 -26.64 -5.17
CA ILE A 311 6.97 -26.67 -4.02
C ILE A 311 5.51 -26.59 -4.47
N ILE A 312 5.19 -25.76 -5.47
CA ILE A 312 3.84 -25.71 -6.05
C ILE A 312 3.46 -27.07 -6.65
N GLN A 313 4.40 -27.75 -7.35
CA GLN A 313 4.15 -29.08 -7.90
C GLN A 313 3.88 -30.09 -6.78
N VAL A 314 4.68 -30.08 -5.70
CA VAL A 314 4.44 -30.94 -4.53
C VAL A 314 3.03 -30.74 -3.96
N PHE A 315 2.62 -29.49 -3.80
CA PHE A 315 1.26 -29.19 -3.31
C PHE A 315 0.14 -29.61 -4.28
N LEU A 316 0.42 -29.67 -5.58
CA LEU A 316 -0.53 -30.21 -6.56
C LEU A 316 -0.63 -31.73 -6.47
N ASP A 317 0.49 -32.43 -6.26
CA ASP A 317 0.55 -33.87 -6.16
C ASP A 317 -0.04 -34.40 -4.83
N HIS A 318 0.00 -33.57 -3.74
CA HIS A 318 -0.52 -33.88 -2.41
C HIS A 318 -1.82 -33.10 -2.13
N PHE A 319 -2.88 -33.39 -2.88
CA PHE A 319 -4.15 -32.65 -2.82
C PHE A 319 -4.81 -32.64 -1.45
N PHE A 320 -4.84 -33.78 -0.73
CA PHE A 320 -5.53 -33.89 0.56
C PHE A 320 -4.78 -33.12 1.64
N GLU A 321 -3.48 -33.30 1.73
CA GLU A 321 -2.61 -32.63 2.69
C GLU A 321 -2.62 -31.11 2.45
N ARG A 322 -2.63 -30.67 1.18
CA ARG A 322 -2.78 -29.25 0.83
C ARG A 322 -4.13 -28.69 1.27
N SER A 323 -5.22 -29.46 1.14
CA SER A 323 -6.56 -29.04 1.57
C SER A 323 -6.62 -28.86 3.10
N ASP A 324 -6.06 -29.83 3.83
CA ASP A 324 -5.96 -29.77 5.29
C ASP A 324 -5.06 -28.62 5.74
N LEU A 325 -3.95 -28.39 5.03
CA LEU A 325 -3.05 -27.26 5.25
C LEU A 325 -3.78 -25.91 5.09
N ALA A 326 -4.56 -25.75 4.03
CA ALA A 326 -5.37 -24.55 3.81
C ALA A 326 -6.39 -24.32 4.93
N ASP A 327 -6.98 -25.38 5.48
CA ASP A 327 -7.92 -25.28 6.61
C ASP A 327 -7.20 -24.91 7.92
N ARG A 328 -6.00 -25.44 8.18
CA ARG A 328 -5.19 -25.05 9.35
C ARG A 328 -4.74 -23.60 9.29
N LEU A 329 -4.36 -23.10 8.10
CA LEU A 329 -3.94 -21.72 7.90
C LEU A 329 -5.06 -20.69 8.18
N LYS A 330 -6.34 -21.06 8.05
CA LYS A 330 -7.47 -20.18 8.45
C LYS A 330 -7.48 -19.82 9.95
N GLY A 331 -6.89 -20.67 10.80
CA GLY A 331 -6.75 -20.42 12.24
C GLY A 331 -5.51 -19.60 12.60
N VAL A 332 -4.69 -19.20 11.64
CA VAL A 332 -3.48 -18.41 11.83
C VAL A 332 -3.80 -16.92 11.75
N TYR A 333 -3.63 -16.21 12.85
CA TYR A 333 -3.77 -14.76 12.92
C TYR A 333 -2.51 -14.04 12.43
N ASP A 334 -2.61 -12.74 12.25
CA ASP A 334 -1.52 -11.89 11.76
C ASP A 334 -0.42 -11.69 12.82
N ILE A 335 0.54 -12.62 12.87
CA ILE A 335 1.66 -12.60 13.82
C ILE A 335 2.51 -11.33 13.66
N GLU A 336 2.72 -10.83 12.44
CA GLU A 336 3.52 -9.62 12.21
C GLU A 336 2.90 -8.43 12.95
N ARG A 337 1.59 -8.22 12.82
CA ARG A 337 0.87 -7.16 13.52
C ARG A 337 0.78 -7.41 15.03
N LEU A 338 0.62 -8.66 15.45
CA LEU A 338 0.61 -9.00 16.88
C LEU A 338 1.97 -8.69 17.52
N ALA A 339 3.07 -9.07 16.88
CA ALA A 339 4.43 -8.77 17.34
C ALA A 339 4.70 -7.26 17.42
N SER A 340 4.26 -6.51 16.41
CA SER A 340 4.33 -5.04 16.39
C SER A 340 3.57 -4.43 17.56
N ARG A 341 2.31 -4.85 17.82
CA ARG A 341 1.53 -4.35 18.96
C ARG A 341 2.21 -4.63 20.30
N VAL A 342 2.89 -5.78 20.44
CA VAL A 342 3.70 -6.08 21.62
C VAL A 342 4.80 -5.04 21.78
N SER A 343 5.56 -4.75 20.74
CA SER A 343 6.64 -3.76 20.73
C SER A 343 6.12 -2.34 21.01
N PHE A 344 4.97 -1.94 20.41
CA PHE A 344 4.34 -0.65 20.69
C PHE A 344 3.65 -0.57 22.06
N GLY A 345 3.64 -1.64 22.85
CA GLY A 345 2.95 -1.66 24.15
C GLY A 345 1.43 -1.51 24.07
N LYS A 346 0.83 -1.75 22.90
CA LYS A 346 -0.61 -1.60 22.62
C LYS A 346 -1.35 -2.94 22.62
N THR A 347 -0.68 -4.03 23.02
CA THR A 347 -1.24 -5.39 23.05
C THR A 347 -2.41 -5.47 24.04
N THR A 348 -3.48 -6.10 23.61
CA THR A 348 -4.63 -6.46 24.45
C THR A 348 -4.57 -7.94 24.86
N PRO A 349 -5.34 -8.37 25.88
CA PRO A 349 -5.45 -9.79 26.22
C PRO A 349 -5.91 -10.65 25.04
N LYS A 350 -6.81 -10.12 24.22
CA LYS A 350 -7.31 -10.80 23.02
C LYS A 350 -6.20 -11.02 21.98
N ASP A 351 -5.28 -10.06 21.83
CA ASP A 351 -4.13 -10.21 20.91
C ASP A 351 -3.25 -11.38 21.36
N LEU A 352 -3.01 -11.54 22.66
CA LEU A 352 -2.23 -12.67 23.20
C LEU A 352 -2.97 -14.00 23.00
N LEU A 353 -4.30 -14.05 23.20
CA LEU A 353 -5.09 -15.24 22.91
C LEU A 353 -5.03 -15.64 21.43
N GLN A 354 -5.11 -14.67 20.50
CA GLN A 354 -4.94 -14.91 19.07
C GLN A 354 -3.55 -15.43 18.73
N LEU A 355 -2.50 -14.91 19.39
CA LEU A 355 -1.15 -15.43 19.27
C LEU A 355 -1.06 -16.89 19.77
N GLY A 356 -1.60 -17.19 20.93
CA GLY A 356 -1.65 -18.55 21.49
C GLY A 356 -2.40 -19.52 20.57
N GLU A 357 -3.52 -19.11 19.98
CA GLU A 357 -4.29 -19.90 19.01
C GLU A 357 -3.45 -20.20 17.77
N THR A 358 -2.77 -19.19 17.22
CA THR A 358 -1.86 -19.36 16.09
C THR A 358 -0.77 -20.37 16.39
N LEU A 359 -0.10 -20.25 17.55
CA LEU A 359 0.99 -21.17 17.96
C LEU A 359 0.51 -22.62 18.10
N ARG A 360 -0.76 -22.87 18.45
CA ARG A 360 -1.35 -24.22 18.44
C ARG A 360 -1.48 -24.83 17.04
N HIS A 361 -1.66 -23.99 16.02
CA HIS A 361 -1.75 -24.47 14.63
C HIS A 361 -0.38 -24.82 14.03
N VAL A 362 0.71 -24.19 14.49
CA VAL A 362 2.05 -24.40 13.91
C VAL A 362 2.52 -25.86 13.90
N PRO A 363 2.43 -26.65 15.00
CA PRO A 363 2.82 -28.07 14.97
C PRO A 363 1.99 -28.89 13.97
N LEU A 364 0.70 -28.56 13.81
CA LEU A 364 -0.19 -29.25 12.87
C LEU A 364 0.17 -28.94 11.42
N ILE A 365 0.50 -27.68 11.11
CA ILE A 365 0.97 -27.26 9.80
C ILE A 365 2.30 -27.95 9.47
N LYS A 366 3.23 -27.97 10.43
CA LYS A 366 4.52 -28.59 10.29
C LYS A 366 4.42 -30.10 10.04
N SER A 367 3.55 -30.80 10.76
CA SER A 367 3.34 -32.24 10.58
C SER A 367 2.83 -32.57 9.18
N LEU A 368 1.89 -31.77 8.62
CA LEU A 368 1.40 -31.96 7.27
C LEU A 368 2.52 -31.83 6.20
N LEU A 369 3.41 -30.83 6.37
CA LEU A 369 4.54 -30.67 5.44
C LEU A 369 5.55 -31.82 5.56
N VAL A 370 5.78 -32.34 6.79
CA VAL A 370 6.64 -33.52 7.00
C VAL A 370 6.00 -34.78 6.41
N GLU A 371 4.69 -34.96 6.51
CA GLU A 371 3.94 -36.10 5.95
C GLU A 371 4.04 -36.19 4.43
N MET A 372 4.15 -35.04 3.73
CA MET A 372 4.39 -35.01 2.29
C MET A 372 5.75 -35.62 1.90
N GLY A 373 6.75 -35.61 2.76
CA GLY A 373 8.02 -36.33 2.63
C GLY A 373 8.94 -35.84 1.51
N GLU A 374 8.78 -34.61 1.02
CA GLU A 374 9.51 -34.06 -0.10
C GLU A 374 10.67 -33.15 0.35
N PRO A 375 11.91 -33.42 -0.09
CA PRO A 375 13.11 -32.70 0.39
C PRO A 375 13.07 -31.19 0.14
N VAL A 376 12.38 -30.72 -0.87
CA VAL A 376 12.23 -29.28 -1.17
C VAL A 376 11.50 -28.54 -0.06
N LEU A 377 10.74 -29.23 0.80
CA LEU A 377 10.02 -28.65 1.94
C LEU A 377 10.89 -28.56 3.20
N ASP A 378 12.04 -29.23 3.27
CA ASP A 378 12.87 -29.34 4.51
C ASP A 378 13.24 -27.98 5.07
N LEU A 379 13.59 -27.01 4.21
CA LEU A 379 13.93 -25.66 4.65
C LEU A 379 12.72 -24.94 5.27
N LEU A 380 11.54 -25.04 4.68
CA LEU A 380 10.31 -24.45 5.21
C LEU A 380 9.93 -25.11 6.54
N VAL A 381 10.03 -26.45 6.62
CA VAL A 381 9.78 -27.21 7.86
C VAL A 381 10.73 -26.78 8.99
N ALA A 382 12.01 -26.56 8.68
CA ALA A 382 12.99 -26.08 9.65
C ALA A 382 12.71 -24.65 10.16
N GLN A 383 12.13 -23.78 9.31
CA GLN A 383 11.79 -22.41 9.67
C GLN A 383 10.50 -22.29 10.50
N LEU A 384 9.66 -23.34 10.54
CA LEU A 384 8.45 -23.39 11.36
C LEU A 384 8.80 -23.67 12.81
N ASP A 385 9.11 -22.62 13.58
CA ASP A 385 9.40 -22.67 15.01
C ASP A 385 8.09 -22.73 15.80
N GLU A 386 7.88 -23.83 16.53
CA GLU A 386 6.63 -24.09 17.23
C GLU A 386 6.43 -23.26 18.50
N LEU A 387 7.50 -22.67 19.06
CA LEU A 387 7.48 -21.82 20.28
C LEU A 387 6.61 -22.40 21.41
N PRO A 388 6.80 -23.67 21.82
CA PRO A 388 5.91 -24.33 22.79
C PRO A 388 5.96 -23.68 24.18
N GLU A 389 7.08 -23.08 24.56
CA GLU A 389 7.23 -22.34 25.80
C GLU A 389 6.34 -21.10 25.84
N LEU A 390 6.28 -20.35 24.76
CA LEU A 390 5.45 -19.16 24.63
C LEU A 390 3.95 -19.52 24.58
N CYS A 391 3.59 -20.56 23.85
CA CYS A 391 2.22 -21.07 23.79
C CYS A 391 1.73 -21.43 25.20
N ARG A 392 2.50 -22.21 25.94
CA ARG A 392 2.18 -22.61 27.33
C ARG A 392 2.06 -21.42 28.27
N LEU A 393 2.95 -20.44 28.16
CA LEU A 393 2.88 -19.21 28.97
C LEU A 393 1.55 -18.49 28.77
N ILE A 394 1.15 -18.25 27.48
CA ILE A 394 -0.08 -17.54 27.16
C ILE A 394 -1.30 -18.32 27.65
N GLU A 395 -1.36 -19.62 27.41
CA GLU A 395 -2.46 -20.49 27.83
C GLU A 395 -2.61 -20.58 29.34
N ALA A 396 -1.50 -20.60 30.09
CA ALA A 396 -1.55 -20.61 31.53
C ALA A 396 -1.94 -19.26 32.14
N ALA A 397 -1.57 -18.16 31.49
CA ALA A 397 -1.66 -16.84 32.08
C ALA A 397 -2.95 -16.08 31.73
N ILE A 398 -3.41 -16.15 30.46
CA ILE A 398 -4.52 -15.32 29.99
C ILE A 398 -5.85 -16.10 30.06
N ASP A 399 -6.88 -15.44 30.60
CA ASP A 399 -8.21 -16.00 30.65
C ASP A 399 -8.84 -16.03 29.25
N PRO A 400 -9.43 -17.16 28.82
CA PRO A 400 -10.07 -17.26 27.49
C PRO A 400 -11.17 -16.22 27.25
N ASP A 401 -11.86 -15.81 28.31
CA ASP A 401 -12.94 -14.81 28.27
C ASP A 401 -12.47 -13.40 28.65
N ALA A 402 -11.16 -13.15 28.64
CA ALA A 402 -10.59 -11.87 29.03
C ALA A 402 -11.17 -10.71 28.21
N PRO A 403 -11.54 -9.59 28.87
CA PRO A 403 -12.05 -8.40 28.19
C PRO A 403 -10.94 -7.71 27.38
N ILE A 404 -11.35 -6.87 26.42
CA ILE A 404 -10.41 -6.08 25.61
C ILE A 404 -9.78 -4.96 26.45
N VAL A 405 -10.56 -4.38 27.38
CA VAL A 405 -10.15 -3.22 28.18
C VAL A 405 -9.42 -3.70 29.43
N LEU A 406 -8.17 -3.31 29.56
CA LEU A 406 -7.26 -3.74 30.64
C LEU A 406 -7.73 -3.34 32.05
N THR A 407 -8.56 -2.29 32.19
CA THR A 407 -9.04 -1.76 33.47
C THR A 407 -10.31 -2.44 33.99
N GLU A 408 -10.89 -3.38 33.22
CA GLU A 408 -12.11 -4.08 33.63
C GLU A 408 -11.83 -5.27 34.59
N GLY A 409 -10.56 -5.73 34.66
CA GLY A 409 -10.18 -6.93 35.40
C GLY A 409 -10.57 -8.23 34.69
N ASN A 410 -10.38 -9.37 35.35
CA ASN A 410 -10.62 -10.70 34.80
C ASN A 410 -9.77 -11.04 33.56
N ILE A 411 -8.53 -10.55 33.53
CA ILE A 411 -7.59 -10.74 32.43
C ILE A 411 -6.79 -12.03 32.61
N ILE A 412 -6.37 -12.28 33.85
CA ILE A 412 -5.46 -13.36 34.23
C ILE A 412 -6.24 -14.60 34.65
N ARG A 413 -5.82 -15.74 34.16
CA ARG A 413 -6.45 -17.03 34.47
C ARG A 413 -6.36 -17.37 35.94
N THR A 414 -7.41 -17.92 36.50
CA THR A 414 -7.40 -18.45 37.88
C THR A 414 -6.34 -19.56 38.03
N GLY A 415 -5.57 -19.52 39.09
CA GLY A 415 -4.46 -20.46 39.36
C GLY A 415 -3.11 -20.01 38.83
N PHE A 416 -3.01 -18.84 38.11
CA PHE A 416 -1.74 -18.32 37.62
C PHE A 416 -0.95 -17.59 38.70
N ASP A 417 -1.62 -16.76 39.52
CA ASP A 417 -0.95 -16.03 40.62
C ASP A 417 -1.74 -16.22 41.91
N PRO A 418 -1.10 -16.82 42.98
CA PRO A 418 -1.77 -17.12 44.25
C PRO A 418 -2.31 -15.88 44.96
N THR A 419 -1.62 -14.73 44.86
CA THR A 419 -2.06 -13.48 45.51
C THR A 419 -3.32 -12.92 44.85
N LEU A 420 -3.36 -12.98 43.53
CA LEU A 420 -4.54 -12.58 42.76
C LEU A 420 -5.74 -13.46 43.11
N ASP A 421 -5.51 -14.79 43.24
CA ASP A 421 -6.58 -15.72 43.61
C ASP A 421 -7.11 -15.44 45.01
N GLN A 422 -6.27 -15.06 45.97
CA GLN A 422 -6.71 -14.64 47.29
C GLN A 422 -7.67 -13.44 47.23
N TYR A 423 -7.35 -12.41 46.48
CA TYR A 423 -8.26 -11.26 46.32
C TYR A 423 -9.60 -11.67 45.66
N ARG A 424 -9.57 -12.58 44.71
CA ARG A 424 -10.80 -13.12 44.07
C ARG A 424 -11.64 -13.95 45.02
N VAL A 425 -11.01 -14.68 45.96
CA VAL A 425 -11.73 -15.38 47.01
C VAL A 425 -12.45 -14.39 47.91
N VAL A 426 -11.79 -13.33 48.38
CA VAL A 426 -12.42 -12.27 49.19
C VAL A 426 -13.63 -11.64 48.45
N LEU A 427 -13.51 -11.38 47.17
CA LEU A 427 -14.61 -10.80 46.35
C LEU A 427 -15.79 -11.78 46.21
N ARG A 428 -15.51 -13.06 46.04
CA ARG A 428 -16.54 -14.09 45.90
C ARG A 428 -17.23 -14.36 47.25
N GLU A 429 -16.47 -14.53 48.32
CA GLU A 429 -17.01 -14.76 49.64
C GLU A 429 -17.71 -13.53 50.20
N GLY A 430 -17.24 -12.32 49.88
CA GLY A 430 -17.89 -11.07 50.25
C GLY A 430 -19.34 -10.96 49.77
N THR A 431 -19.63 -11.47 48.58
CA THR A 431 -21.03 -11.56 48.13
C THR A 431 -21.87 -12.53 48.95
N GLY A 432 -21.30 -13.60 49.42
CA GLY A 432 -21.92 -14.55 50.39
C GLY A 432 -22.18 -13.90 51.76
N TRP A 433 -21.18 -13.16 52.27
CA TRP A 433 -21.31 -12.44 53.54
C TRP A 433 -22.38 -11.36 53.50
N ILE A 434 -22.52 -10.64 52.37
CA ILE A 434 -23.60 -9.67 52.17
C ILE A 434 -25.00 -10.35 52.22
N ALA A 435 -25.12 -11.55 51.63
CA ALA A 435 -26.40 -12.31 51.68
C ALA A 435 -26.69 -12.83 53.10
N GLU A 436 -25.64 -13.26 53.85
CA GLU A 436 -25.78 -13.66 55.26
C GLU A 436 -26.20 -12.48 56.16
N ILE A 437 -25.62 -11.28 55.98
CA ILE A 437 -26.01 -10.06 56.67
C ILE A 437 -27.44 -9.70 56.34
N GLU A 438 -27.82 -9.78 55.07
CA GLU A 438 -29.19 -9.52 54.64
C GLU A 438 -30.17 -10.46 55.37
N ALA A 439 -29.89 -11.76 55.41
CA ALA A 439 -30.71 -12.71 56.11
C ALA A 439 -30.77 -12.49 57.63
N LYS A 440 -29.64 -12.25 58.26
CA LYS A 440 -29.50 -11.96 59.71
C LYS A 440 -30.33 -10.70 60.09
N GLU A 441 -30.12 -9.61 59.36
CA GLU A 441 -30.77 -8.37 59.65
C GLU A 441 -32.30 -8.39 59.29
N ARG A 442 -32.68 -9.16 58.29
CA ARG A 442 -34.10 -9.42 57.96
C ARG A 442 -34.83 -10.15 59.12
N GLU A 443 -34.18 -11.15 59.69
CA GLU A 443 -34.71 -11.91 60.84
C GLU A 443 -34.76 -11.04 62.11
N ALA A 444 -33.66 -10.31 62.41
CA ALA A 444 -33.59 -9.47 63.59
C ALA A 444 -34.56 -8.26 63.58
N SER A 445 -34.77 -7.62 62.43
CA SER A 445 -35.68 -6.48 62.30
C SER A 445 -37.15 -6.90 62.11
N GLY A 446 -37.44 -8.12 61.66
CA GLY A 446 -38.77 -8.54 61.28
C GLY A 446 -39.31 -7.81 60.04
N ILE A 447 -38.45 -7.17 59.23
CA ILE A 447 -38.78 -6.51 57.98
C ILE A 447 -38.70 -7.54 56.84
N THR A 448 -39.80 -8.15 56.47
CA THR A 448 -39.85 -9.25 55.50
C THR A 448 -39.35 -8.88 54.09
N GLY A 449 -39.38 -7.60 53.74
CA GLY A 449 -38.91 -7.07 52.45
C GLY A 449 -37.53 -6.43 52.50
N LEU A 450 -36.74 -6.62 53.56
CA LEU A 450 -35.38 -6.05 53.69
C LEU A 450 -34.46 -6.68 52.68
N LYS A 451 -33.86 -5.87 51.82
CA LYS A 451 -32.84 -6.26 50.82
C LYS A 451 -31.65 -5.33 50.85
N ILE A 452 -30.53 -5.89 50.56
CA ILE A 452 -29.30 -5.11 50.30
C ILE A 452 -29.21 -4.87 48.79
N ASP A 453 -29.20 -3.60 48.41
CA ASP A 453 -28.97 -3.15 47.05
C ASP A 453 -27.61 -2.38 46.95
N TYR A 454 -27.13 -2.20 45.74
CA TYR A 454 -25.88 -1.46 45.47
C TYR A 454 -26.10 -0.32 44.47
N ASN A 455 -25.49 0.81 44.71
CA ASN A 455 -25.29 1.84 43.68
C ASN A 455 -23.94 2.53 43.84
N LYS A 456 -23.45 3.15 42.76
CA LYS A 456 -22.11 3.80 42.74
C LYS A 456 -21.94 4.95 43.73
N LYS A 457 -23.02 5.60 44.15
CA LYS A 457 -22.98 6.79 45.03
C LYS A 457 -22.96 6.42 46.49
N ASP A 458 -23.80 5.46 46.91
CA ASP A 458 -24.06 5.14 48.31
C ASP A 458 -23.48 3.76 48.68
N GLY A 459 -22.89 3.02 47.72
CA GLY A 459 -22.36 1.68 47.93
C GLY A 459 -23.46 0.66 48.20
N TYR A 460 -23.18 -0.35 49.04
CA TYR A 460 -24.21 -1.29 49.52
C TYR A 460 -25.07 -0.67 50.59
N TYR A 461 -26.38 -0.84 50.52
CA TYR A 461 -27.35 -0.30 51.47
C TYR A 461 -28.55 -1.18 51.61
N PHE A 462 -29.14 -1.17 52.83
CA PHE A 462 -30.44 -1.75 53.07
C PHE A 462 -31.52 -0.79 52.53
N HIS A 463 -32.41 -1.35 51.72
CA HIS A 463 -33.55 -0.60 51.20
C HIS A 463 -34.77 -0.81 52.12
N VAL A 464 -35.28 0.27 52.76
CA VAL A 464 -36.43 0.21 53.67
C VAL A 464 -37.49 1.18 53.17
N THR A 465 -38.70 0.69 52.98
CA THR A 465 -39.84 1.49 52.59
C THR A 465 -40.34 2.36 53.77
N ASN A 466 -40.92 3.51 53.48
CA ASN A 466 -41.38 4.45 54.53
C ASN A 466 -42.37 3.82 55.54
N SER A 467 -43.14 2.82 55.10
CA SER A 467 -44.10 2.08 55.95
C SER A 467 -43.44 1.23 57.04
N GLN A 468 -42.16 0.93 56.90
CA GLN A 468 -41.45 0.05 57.80
C GLN A 468 -40.33 0.74 58.61
N LEU A 469 -40.20 2.05 58.48
CA LEU A 469 -39.16 2.86 59.19
C LEU A 469 -39.21 2.70 60.70
N SER A 470 -40.39 2.48 61.32
CA SER A 470 -40.51 2.27 62.75
C SER A 470 -39.90 0.95 63.27
N ARG A 471 -39.57 0.02 62.35
CA ARG A 471 -38.93 -1.27 62.68
C ARG A 471 -37.42 -1.29 62.46
N VAL A 472 -36.85 -0.15 61.96
CA VAL A 472 -35.44 -0.08 61.71
C VAL A 472 -34.68 -0.16 63.00
N PRO A 473 -33.70 -1.10 63.17
CA PRO A 473 -32.90 -1.24 64.40
C PRO A 473 -32.06 -0.01 64.67
N ALA A 474 -31.75 0.26 65.94
CA ALA A 474 -30.97 1.42 66.35
C ALA A 474 -29.51 1.46 65.83
N HIS A 475 -28.94 0.32 65.45
CA HIS A 475 -27.61 0.23 64.85
C HIS A 475 -27.55 0.51 63.38
N PHE A 476 -28.69 0.76 62.74
CA PHE A 476 -28.70 1.22 61.32
C PHE A 476 -28.45 2.72 61.27
N PHE A 477 -27.49 3.11 60.46
CA PHE A 477 -27.31 4.54 60.16
C PHE A 477 -27.85 4.91 58.78
N ARG A 478 -28.45 6.07 58.64
CA ARG A 478 -29.07 6.53 57.42
C ARG A 478 -28.04 6.98 56.40
N LYS A 479 -28.00 6.41 55.19
CA LYS A 479 -27.16 6.83 54.07
C LYS A 479 -27.85 7.86 53.17
N ALA A 480 -29.14 7.64 52.83
CA ALA A 480 -29.91 8.54 51.96
C ALA A 480 -31.40 8.44 52.20
N THR A 481 -32.15 9.55 51.99
CA THR A 481 -33.61 9.61 52.04
C THR A 481 -34.18 9.81 50.62
N LEU A 482 -35.11 8.96 50.21
CA LEU A 482 -35.83 9.00 48.97
C LEU A 482 -37.30 9.33 49.19
N LYS A 483 -38.09 9.58 48.17
CA LYS A 483 -39.49 9.97 48.28
C LYS A 483 -40.36 8.87 48.96
N ASN A 484 -40.11 7.58 48.71
CA ASN A 484 -40.91 6.48 49.18
C ASN A 484 -40.15 5.44 50.04
N SER A 485 -38.87 5.67 50.30
CA SER A 485 -37.99 4.72 51.01
C SER A 485 -36.76 5.46 51.56
N GLU A 486 -36.06 4.81 52.47
CA GLU A 486 -34.78 5.25 52.97
C GLU A 486 -33.71 4.17 52.79
N ARG A 487 -32.46 4.63 52.69
CA ARG A 487 -31.25 3.78 52.54
C ARG A 487 -30.50 3.81 53.86
N PHE A 488 -30.17 2.61 54.36
CA PHE A 488 -29.45 2.45 55.60
C PHE A 488 -28.20 1.65 55.40
N GLY A 489 -27.20 1.88 56.22
CA GLY A 489 -26.00 1.04 56.40
C GLY A 489 -25.88 0.50 57.78
N THR A 490 -25.06 -0.53 57.99
CA THR A 490 -24.56 -0.98 59.26
C THR A 490 -23.05 -0.96 59.26
N GLU A 491 -22.41 -0.92 60.44
CA GLU A 491 -20.93 -0.95 60.55
C GLU A 491 -20.34 -2.24 59.94
N GLU A 492 -21.04 -3.40 60.13
CA GLU A 492 -20.66 -4.66 59.53
C GLU A 492 -20.70 -4.67 58.00
N LEU A 493 -21.76 -4.08 57.41
CA LEU A 493 -21.92 -3.93 55.97
C LEU A 493 -20.85 -3.00 55.39
N ALA A 494 -20.57 -1.88 56.11
CA ALA A 494 -19.54 -0.91 55.70
C ALA A 494 -18.13 -1.51 55.74
N ARG A 495 -17.83 -2.34 56.72
CA ARG A 495 -16.54 -3.05 56.83
C ARG A 495 -16.33 -4.01 55.71
N ILE A 496 -17.36 -4.86 55.39
CA ILE A 496 -17.28 -5.83 54.30
C ILE A 496 -17.20 -5.09 52.94
N GLU A 497 -17.95 -4.01 52.76
CA GLU A 497 -17.86 -3.16 51.59
C GLU A 497 -16.43 -2.62 51.43
N GLY A 498 -15.80 -2.13 52.48
CA GLY A 498 -14.42 -1.66 52.47
C GLY A 498 -13.42 -2.74 52.06
N GLU A 499 -13.51 -3.95 52.65
CA GLU A 499 -12.67 -5.10 52.31
C GLU A 499 -12.84 -5.53 50.84
N MET A 500 -14.07 -5.58 50.35
CA MET A 500 -14.35 -5.91 48.95
C MET A 500 -13.84 -4.83 47.97
N LEU A 501 -13.98 -3.55 48.32
CA LEU A 501 -13.54 -2.43 47.48
C LEU A 501 -12.00 -2.45 47.35
N GLU A 502 -11.29 -2.63 48.51
CA GLU A 502 -9.85 -2.78 48.57
C GLU A 502 -9.38 -3.99 47.76
N ALA A 503 -10.01 -5.17 47.97
CA ALA A 503 -9.67 -6.39 47.26
C ALA A 503 -9.89 -6.22 45.74
N ARG A 504 -10.93 -5.50 45.31
CA ARG A 504 -11.20 -5.21 43.92
C ARG A 504 -10.14 -4.30 43.30
N GLU A 505 -9.75 -3.23 43.99
CA GLU A 505 -8.71 -2.28 43.52
C GLU A 505 -7.37 -2.97 43.43
N GLN A 506 -6.97 -3.73 44.48
CA GLN A 506 -5.73 -4.50 44.47
C GLN A 506 -5.70 -5.61 43.43
N SER A 507 -6.83 -6.32 43.23
CA SER A 507 -6.97 -7.33 42.18
C SER A 507 -6.74 -6.75 40.80
N THR A 508 -7.43 -5.63 40.47
CA THR A 508 -7.35 -5.01 39.15
C THR A 508 -5.96 -4.45 38.88
N SER A 509 -5.34 -3.82 39.90
CA SER A 509 -3.97 -3.29 39.81
C SER A 509 -2.94 -4.41 39.61
N LEU A 510 -3.08 -5.54 40.37
CA LEU A 510 -2.19 -6.68 40.22
C LEU A 510 -2.35 -7.40 38.89
N GLU A 511 -3.60 -7.56 38.41
CA GLU A 511 -3.85 -8.13 37.08
C GLU A 511 -3.18 -7.32 35.99
N TYR A 512 -3.28 -6.00 36.04
CA TYR A 512 -2.60 -5.11 35.11
C TYR A 512 -1.08 -5.28 35.16
N ALA A 513 -0.51 -5.30 36.38
CA ALA A 513 0.93 -5.50 36.55
C ALA A 513 1.43 -6.87 36.04
N ILE A 514 0.65 -7.93 36.25
CA ILE A 514 0.94 -9.28 35.73
C ILE A 514 0.87 -9.27 34.21
N PHE A 515 -0.15 -8.65 33.64
CA PHE A 515 -0.32 -8.55 32.18
C PHE A 515 0.87 -7.83 31.54
N LEU A 516 1.36 -6.72 32.15
CA LEU A 516 2.54 -6.01 31.66
C LEU A 516 3.79 -6.90 31.65
N ARG A 517 4.01 -7.70 32.71
CA ARG A 517 5.12 -8.67 32.77
C ARG A 517 5.02 -9.76 31.70
N ILE A 518 3.80 -10.27 31.45
CA ILE A 518 3.57 -11.26 30.39
C ILE A 518 3.89 -10.64 29.02
N ARG A 519 3.43 -9.42 28.77
CA ARG A 519 3.71 -8.68 27.52
C ARG A 519 5.21 -8.48 27.31
N GLU A 520 5.94 -8.11 28.34
CA GLU A 520 7.40 -7.98 28.30
C GLU A 520 8.08 -9.31 27.99
N GLU A 521 7.61 -10.40 28.59
CA GLU A 521 8.13 -11.75 28.32
C GLU A 521 7.87 -12.17 26.87
N VAL A 522 6.66 -11.92 26.33
CA VAL A 522 6.33 -12.13 24.91
C VAL A 522 7.25 -11.31 24.01
N GLY A 523 7.62 -10.09 24.43
CA GLY A 523 8.56 -9.21 23.74
C GLY A 523 9.91 -9.85 23.41
N LYS A 524 10.39 -10.76 24.22
CA LYS A 524 11.66 -11.48 24.01
C LYS A 524 11.62 -12.45 22.82
N TYR A 525 10.43 -12.83 22.37
CA TYR A 525 10.21 -13.77 21.27
C TYR A 525 9.95 -13.09 19.94
N ILE A 526 9.95 -11.74 19.85
CA ILE A 526 9.54 -11.00 18.66
C ILE A 526 10.29 -11.44 17.40
N GLN A 527 11.61 -11.58 17.44
CA GLN A 527 12.41 -12.01 16.29
C GLN A 527 12.05 -13.42 15.80
N ARG A 528 11.82 -14.36 16.74
CA ARG A 528 11.38 -15.73 16.41
C ARG A 528 9.97 -15.72 15.82
N LEU A 529 9.07 -14.90 16.36
CA LEU A 529 7.72 -14.71 15.84
C LEU A 529 7.73 -14.13 14.42
N GLN A 530 8.62 -13.19 14.13
CA GLN A 530 8.76 -12.63 12.78
C GLN A 530 9.29 -13.65 11.77
N SER A 531 10.25 -14.50 12.17
CA SER A 531 10.75 -15.59 11.31
C SER A 531 9.65 -16.62 11.04
N LEU A 532 8.89 -16.99 12.07
CA LEU A 532 7.73 -17.88 11.95
C LEU A 532 6.65 -17.28 11.02
N ALA A 533 6.36 -15.98 11.17
CA ALA A 533 5.39 -15.28 10.33
C ALA A 533 5.77 -15.35 8.84
N GLN A 534 7.05 -15.13 8.53
CA GLN A 534 7.59 -15.22 7.17
C GLN A 534 7.49 -16.64 6.60
N ALA A 535 7.79 -17.67 7.40
CA ALA A 535 7.66 -19.06 6.99
C ALA A 535 6.20 -19.44 6.73
N LEU A 536 5.28 -19.09 7.63
CA LEU A 536 3.85 -19.32 7.46
C LEU A 536 3.28 -18.58 6.25
N ALA A 537 3.68 -17.32 6.03
CA ALA A 537 3.28 -16.55 4.85
C ALA A 537 3.76 -17.22 3.55
N THR A 538 4.99 -17.75 3.53
CA THR A 538 5.55 -18.46 2.37
C THR A 538 4.76 -19.74 2.06
N VAL A 539 4.48 -20.54 3.09
CA VAL A 539 3.64 -21.75 2.95
C VAL A 539 2.25 -21.38 2.42
N ASP A 540 1.65 -20.34 2.96
CA ASP A 540 0.31 -19.88 2.57
C ASP A 540 0.26 -19.39 1.12
N VAL A 541 1.26 -18.62 0.66
CA VAL A 541 1.34 -18.16 -0.74
C VAL A 541 1.50 -19.33 -1.68
N LEU A 542 2.44 -20.26 -1.39
CA LEU A 542 2.74 -21.38 -2.30
C LEU A 542 1.56 -22.36 -2.40
N GLN A 543 0.88 -22.67 -1.29
CA GLN A 543 -0.34 -23.47 -1.34
C GLN A 543 -1.46 -22.75 -2.10
N GLY A 544 -1.59 -21.44 -1.93
CA GLY A 544 -2.56 -20.62 -2.65
C GLY A 544 -2.30 -20.61 -4.16
N LEU A 545 -1.04 -20.47 -4.59
CA LEU A 545 -0.63 -20.56 -5.99
C LEU A 545 -0.91 -21.95 -6.59
N ALA A 546 -0.72 -23.03 -5.81
CA ALA A 546 -1.09 -24.38 -6.24
C ALA A 546 -2.62 -24.50 -6.44
N CYS A 547 -3.43 -23.94 -5.55
CA CYS A 547 -4.89 -23.92 -5.73
C CYS A 547 -5.32 -23.16 -6.99
N VAL A 548 -4.66 -22.01 -7.28
CA VAL A 548 -4.91 -21.24 -8.50
C VAL A 548 -4.46 -22.02 -9.74
N ALA A 549 -3.29 -22.67 -9.69
CA ALA A 549 -2.75 -23.46 -10.79
C ALA A 549 -3.71 -24.59 -11.18
N GLU A 550 -4.25 -25.31 -10.22
CA GLU A 550 -5.27 -26.35 -10.47
C GLU A 550 -6.56 -25.78 -11.05
N ARG A 551 -7.13 -24.76 -10.42
CA ARG A 551 -8.41 -24.15 -10.82
C ARG A 551 -8.37 -23.51 -12.20
N GLN A 552 -7.26 -22.82 -12.52
CA GLN A 552 -7.07 -22.11 -13.77
C GLN A 552 -6.35 -22.94 -14.85
N GLN A 553 -6.04 -24.19 -14.55
CA GLN A 553 -5.31 -25.09 -15.46
C GLN A 553 -4.01 -24.43 -15.97
N LEU A 554 -3.18 -24.00 -15.03
CA LEU A 554 -1.88 -23.42 -15.33
C LEU A 554 -0.84 -24.52 -15.51
N THR A 555 0.22 -24.24 -16.26
CA THR A 555 1.31 -25.19 -16.54
C THR A 555 2.63 -24.64 -16.00
N ARG A 556 3.55 -25.54 -15.61
CA ARG A 556 4.89 -25.18 -15.17
C ARG A 556 5.70 -24.64 -16.36
N PRO A 557 6.18 -23.40 -16.35
CA PRO A 557 7.04 -22.86 -17.39
C PRO A 557 8.46 -23.42 -17.27
N VAL A 558 9.19 -23.47 -18.39
CA VAL A 558 10.59 -23.89 -18.46
C VAL A 558 11.46 -22.69 -18.79
N PHE A 559 12.52 -22.46 -18.01
CA PHE A 559 13.49 -21.41 -18.29
C PHE A 559 14.66 -21.94 -19.10
N GLN A 560 15.09 -21.19 -20.12
CA GLN A 560 16.24 -21.50 -20.96
C GLN A 560 17.23 -20.32 -21.01
N LYS A 561 18.47 -20.61 -21.44
CA LYS A 561 19.49 -19.58 -21.61
C LYS A 561 19.37 -18.83 -22.94
N ALA A 562 18.79 -19.47 -23.96
CA ALA A 562 18.49 -18.82 -25.23
C ALA A 562 17.41 -17.75 -25.02
N ARG A 563 17.44 -16.71 -25.87
CA ARG A 563 16.50 -15.59 -25.79
C ARG A 563 15.14 -15.88 -26.44
N ASP A 564 14.88 -17.14 -26.77
CA ASP A 564 13.65 -17.54 -27.43
C ASP A 564 12.47 -17.52 -26.48
N ILE A 565 11.34 -17.05 -26.97
CA ILE A 565 10.04 -17.12 -26.33
C ILE A 565 9.21 -18.15 -27.11
N ARG A 566 8.70 -19.17 -26.43
CA ARG A 566 7.74 -20.13 -27.02
C ARG A 566 6.61 -20.34 -26.04
N ILE A 567 5.43 -19.86 -26.38
CA ILE A 567 4.22 -20.01 -25.58
C ILE A 567 3.15 -20.63 -26.48
N GLU A 568 2.66 -21.80 -26.11
CA GLU A 568 1.60 -22.49 -26.82
C GLU A 568 0.27 -22.22 -26.16
N LYS A 569 -0.71 -21.71 -26.92
CA LYS A 569 -2.07 -21.39 -26.46
C LYS A 569 -2.07 -20.58 -25.17
N GLY A 570 -1.27 -19.52 -25.14
CA GLY A 570 -1.24 -18.60 -24.02
C GLY A 570 -2.57 -17.90 -23.82
N ARG A 571 -2.90 -17.55 -22.59
CA ARG A 571 -4.14 -16.91 -22.19
C ARG A 571 -3.83 -15.70 -21.29
N HIS A 572 -4.68 -14.67 -21.35
CA HIS A 572 -4.62 -13.61 -20.33
C HIS A 572 -5.54 -14.00 -19.18
N PRO A 573 -4.99 -14.43 -18.03
CA PRO A 573 -5.77 -15.17 -17.04
C PRO A 573 -6.85 -14.32 -16.36
N VAL A 574 -6.60 -13.00 -16.20
CA VAL A 574 -7.58 -12.07 -15.60
C VAL A 574 -8.75 -11.84 -16.57
N VAL A 575 -8.45 -11.61 -17.85
CA VAL A 575 -9.47 -11.39 -18.87
C VAL A 575 -10.29 -12.68 -19.07
N GLU A 576 -9.64 -13.83 -19.13
CA GLU A 576 -10.31 -15.14 -19.21
C GLU A 576 -11.26 -15.38 -18.03
N LYS A 577 -10.82 -15.07 -16.79
CA LYS A 577 -11.67 -15.21 -15.60
C LYS A 577 -12.90 -14.30 -15.63
N VAL A 578 -12.78 -13.08 -16.19
CA VAL A 578 -13.88 -12.12 -16.28
C VAL A 578 -14.84 -12.47 -17.42
N MET A 579 -14.32 -12.89 -18.58
CA MET A 579 -15.13 -13.24 -19.76
C MET A 579 -15.73 -14.64 -19.69
N GLY A 580 -15.12 -15.55 -18.95
CA GLY A 580 -15.38 -16.98 -18.93
C GLY A 580 -14.52 -17.73 -19.97
N ALA A 581 -13.99 -18.90 -19.58
CA ALA A 581 -13.03 -19.69 -20.35
C ALA A 581 -13.54 -20.10 -21.76
N GLN A 582 -14.84 -20.26 -21.93
CA GLN A 582 -15.42 -20.62 -23.25
C GLN A 582 -15.41 -19.46 -24.26
N SER A 583 -15.33 -18.23 -23.79
CA SER A 583 -15.37 -17.02 -24.64
C SER A 583 -13.97 -16.48 -24.93
N TYR A 584 -12.93 -16.97 -24.26
CA TYR A 584 -11.55 -16.51 -24.45
C TYR A 584 -10.85 -17.35 -25.53
N ILE A 585 -10.16 -16.68 -26.46
CA ILE A 585 -9.40 -17.35 -27.53
C ILE A 585 -7.91 -17.32 -27.19
N PRO A 586 -7.29 -18.48 -26.92
CA PRO A 586 -5.87 -18.58 -26.63
C PRO A 586 -5.00 -18.24 -27.85
N ASN A 587 -3.87 -17.55 -27.60
CA ASN A 587 -2.91 -17.19 -28.65
C ASN A 587 -1.51 -17.70 -28.33
N SER A 588 -0.85 -18.31 -29.33
CA SER A 588 0.55 -18.72 -29.21
C SER A 588 1.49 -17.56 -29.54
N ILE A 589 2.68 -17.56 -28.93
CA ILE A 589 3.73 -16.56 -29.16
C ILE A 589 5.03 -17.33 -29.46
N SER A 590 5.66 -17.03 -30.59
CA SER A 590 6.97 -17.57 -30.96
C SER A 590 7.88 -16.42 -31.39
N MET A 591 9.00 -16.23 -30.67
CA MET A 591 10.04 -15.25 -30.98
C MET A 591 11.39 -15.92 -30.75
N ASP A 592 11.98 -16.47 -31.79
CA ASP A 592 13.29 -17.08 -31.74
C ASP A 592 14.44 -16.09 -32.00
N GLU A 593 15.63 -16.56 -32.28
CA GLU A 593 16.81 -15.74 -32.60
C GLU A 593 16.61 -14.87 -33.87
N THR A 594 15.70 -15.26 -34.77
CA THR A 594 15.39 -14.54 -36.01
C THR A 594 14.28 -13.51 -35.84
N CYS A 595 13.69 -13.37 -34.63
CA CYS A 595 12.61 -12.46 -34.35
C CYS A 595 12.80 -11.75 -33.01
N ASP A 596 13.28 -10.52 -33.04
CA ASP A 596 13.33 -9.65 -31.87
C ASP A 596 12.10 -8.76 -31.78
N ILE A 597 11.49 -8.39 -32.90
CA ILE A 597 10.34 -7.48 -32.94
C ILE A 597 9.16 -8.16 -33.67
N GLN A 598 8.02 -8.23 -33.04
CA GLN A 598 6.73 -8.52 -33.68
C GLN A 598 5.96 -7.21 -33.87
N LEU A 599 5.75 -6.82 -35.14
CA LEU A 599 4.90 -5.69 -35.50
C LEU A 599 3.46 -6.19 -35.66
N ILE A 600 2.57 -5.70 -34.79
CA ILE A 600 1.20 -6.20 -34.67
C ILE A 600 0.24 -5.22 -35.32
N THR A 601 -0.43 -5.66 -36.39
CA THR A 601 -1.45 -4.87 -37.08
C THR A 601 -2.86 -5.41 -36.86
N GLY A 602 -3.84 -4.58 -37.03
CA GLY A 602 -5.27 -4.93 -36.90
C GLY A 602 -6.10 -3.80 -36.31
N PRO A 603 -7.43 -3.90 -36.40
CA PRO A 603 -8.33 -2.83 -35.92
C PRO A 603 -8.36 -2.71 -34.43
N ASN A 604 -8.90 -1.57 -33.92
CA ASN A 604 -9.18 -1.43 -32.50
C ASN A 604 -10.23 -2.44 -32.04
N MET A 605 -10.19 -2.81 -30.77
CA MET A 605 -11.05 -3.85 -30.16
C MET A 605 -10.81 -5.28 -30.67
N SER A 606 -9.84 -5.51 -31.54
CA SER A 606 -9.51 -6.86 -32.03
C SER A 606 -8.73 -7.74 -31.06
N GLY A 607 -8.17 -7.15 -30.00
CA GLY A 607 -7.44 -7.88 -28.95
C GLY A 607 -5.91 -7.70 -28.96
N LYS A 608 -5.34 -6.78 -29.77
CA LYS A 608 -3.89 -6.50 -29.81
C LYS A 608 -3.30 -6.24 -28.42
N SER A 609 -3.86 -5.29 -27.69
CA SER A 609 -3.39 -4.91 -26.34
C SER A 609 -3.55 -6.06 -25.34
N THR A 610 -4.57 -6.92 -25.48
CA THR A 610 -4.75 -8.11 -24.65
C THR A 610 -3.66 -9.15 -24.92
N TYR A 611 -3.29 -9.35 -26.20
CA TYR A 611 -2.21 -10.24 -26.61
C TYR A 611 -0.84 -9.78 -26.05
N MET A 612 -0.57 -8.47 -26.11
CA MET A 612 0.67 -7.92 -25.55
C MET A 612 0.73 -8.09 -24.02
N ARG A 613 -0.35 -7.73 -23.33
CA ARG A 613 -0.45 -7.90 -21.87
C ARG A 613 -0.37 -9.36 -21.45
N GLN A 614 -0.91 -10.29 -22.26
CA GLN A 614 -0.80 -11.73 -22.03
C GLN A 614 0.67 -12.16 -21.90
N LEU A 615 1.56 -11.70 -22.79
CA LEU A 615 2.98 -12.03 -22.72
C LEU A 615 3.61 -11.50 -21.43
N ALA A 616 3.40 -10.22 -21.11
CA ALA A 616 3.95 -9.62 -19.89
C ALA A 616 3.47 -10.35 -18.62
N ILE A 617 2.18 -10.66 -18.53
CA ILE A 617 1.61 -11.38 -17.38
C ILE A 617 2.19 -12.79 -17.26
N ILE A 618 2.36 -13.52 -18.37
CA ILE A 618 2.99 -14.83 -18.37
C ILE A 618 4.44 -14.75 -17.87
N VAL A 619 5.21 -13.76 -18.33
CA VAL A 619 6.60 -13.54 -17.88
C VAL A 619 6.63 -13.22 -16.38
N ILE A 620 5.78 -12.30 -15.91
CA ILE A 620 5.69 -11.93 -14.49
C ILE A 620 5.33 -13.15 -13.63
N MET A 621 4.33 -13.94 -14.03
CA MET A 621 3.94 -15.15 -13.31
C MET A 621 5.06 -16.18 -13.28
N ALA A 622 5.76 -16.38 -14.40
CA ALA A 622 6.90 -17.30 -14.48
C ALA A 622 8.02 -16.87 -13.51
N GLN A 623 8.44 -15.60 -13.54
CA GLN A 623 9.51 -15.08 -12.67
C GLN A 623 9.07 -14.86 -11.21
N LEU A 624 7.78 -14.80 -10.95
CA LEU A 624 7.23 -14.90 -9.59
C LEU A 624 7.51 -16.29 -8.96
N GLY A 625 7.71 -17.32 -9.81
CA GLY A 625 7.79 -18.72 -9.43
C GLY A 625 6.43 -19.44 -9.49
N SER A 626 5.42 -18.84 -10.11
CA SER A 626 4.11 -19.46 -10.34
C SER A 626 4.10 -20.29 -11.62
N PHE A 627 3.07 -21.12 -11.77
CA PHE A 627 2.69 -21.70 -13.04
C PHE A 627 1.99 -20.63 -13.90
N VAL A 628 1.94 -20.87 -15.22
CA VAL A 628 1.50 -19.86 -16.21
C VAL A 628 0.29 -20.33 -17.01
N PRO A 629 -0.56 -19.40 -17.46
CA PRO A 629 -1.76 -19.71 -18.25
C PRO A 629 -1.42 -20.02 -19.72
N ALA A 630 -0.87 -21.17 -19.98
CA ALA A 630 -0.51 -21.66 -21.33
C ALA A 630 -0.62 -23.18 -21.38
N GLN A 631 -0.62 -23.77 -22.58
CA GLN A 631 -0.50 -25.20 -22.74
C GLN A 631 0.95 -25.66 -22.51
N ALA A 632 1.92 -24.88 -22.98
CA ALA A 632 3.34 -25.01 -22.69
C ALA A 632 3.99 -23.62 -22.78
N ALA A 633 5.02 -23.38 -21.97
CA ALA A 633 5.80 -22.14 -22.02
C ALA A 633 7.28 -22.41 -21.80
N THR A 634 8.10 -21.89 -22.72
CA THR A 634 9.55 -21.84 -22.59
C THR A 634 9.98 -20.39 -22.73
N LEU A 635 10.70 -19.87 -21.74
CA LEU A 635 10.99 -18.45 -21.59
C LEU A 635 12.47 -18.21 -21.25
N PRO A 636 13.08 -17.11 -21.69
CA PRO A 636 14.29 -16.59 -21.06
C PRO A 636 13.95 -15.90 -19.74
N LEU A 637 14.97 -15.56 -18.95
CA LEU A 637 14.81 -14.59 -17.85
C LEU A 637 14.89 -13.17 -18.42
N PHE A 638 13.89 -12.36 -18.09
CA PHE A 638 13.85 -10.95 -18.45
C PHE A 638 14.34 -10.10 -17.28
N ASP A 639 15.18 -9.11 -17.57
CA ASP A 639 15.67 -8.14 -16.57
C ASP A 639 14.70 -6.98 -16.33
N ALA A 640 13.95 -6.59 -17.37
CA ALA A 640 12.98 -5.52 -17.27
C ALA A 640 11.80 -5.71 -18.23
N ILE A 641 10.63 -5.15 -17.85
CA ILE A 641 9.47 -4.99 -18.72
C ILE A 641 9.14 -3.50 -18.81
N TYR A 642 9.07 -2.97 -20.02
CA TYR A 642 8.63 -1.62 -20.31
C TYR A 642 7.36 -1.67 -21.12
N THR A 643 6.34 -0.92 -20.69
CA THR A 643 5.07 -0.89 -21.41
C THR A 643 4.62 0.54 -21.68
N ARG A 644 4.07 0.72 -22.87
CA ARG A 644 3.22 1.84 -23.20
C ARG A 644 1.94 1.29 -23.82
N ILE A 645 0.94 0.98 -22.96
CA ILE A 645 -0.33 0.35 -23.35
C ILE A 645 -1.48 1.18 -22.77
N GLY A 646 -2.25 1.83 -23.64
CA GLY A 646 -3.40 2.67 -23.28
C GLY A 646 -2.98 4.06 -22.78
N ALA A 647 -3.74 5.10 -23.12
CA ALA A 647 -3.56 6.45 -22.58
C ALA A 647 -4.40 6.58 -21.31
N ALA A 648 -3.76 6.83 -20.17
CA ALA A 648 -4.42 7.51 -19.07
C ALA A 648 -4.15 9.01 -19.27
N ASP A 649 -5.20 9.81 -19.47
CA ASP A 649 -5.09 11.26 -19.45
C ASP A 649 -4.73 11.69 -18.03
N ASP A 650 -3.49 12.07 -17.82
CA ASP A 650 -3.07 12.68 -16.55
C ASP A 650 -3.41 14.17 -16.56
N LEU A 651 -4.69 14.47 -16.35
CA LEU A 651 -5.20 15.84 -16.26
C LEU A 651 -4.59 16.63 -15.08
N VAL A 652 -4.00 15.94 -14.11
CA VAL A 652 -3.49 16.58 -12.89
C VAL A 652 -2.09 17.17 -13.12
N SER A 653 -1.26 16.52 -13.93
CA SER A 653 0.11 17.00 -14.21
C SER A 653 0.15 18.15 -15.25
N GLY A 654 -0.95 18.42 -15.96
CA GLY A 654 -1.02 19.43 -17.01
C GLY A 654 -0.12 19.16 -18.22
N GLN A 655 0.46 17.95 -18.33
CA GLN A 655 1.29 17.53 -19.45
C GLN A 655 0.43 17.01 -20.60
N SER A 656 0.84 17.29 -21.84
CA SER A 656 0.21 16.70 -23.02
C SER A 656 0.38 15.18 -23.01
N THR A 657 -0.67 14.45 -23.38
CA THR A 657 -0.66 12.98 -23.52
C THR A 657 0.50 12.51 -24.40
N PHE A 658 0.82 13.24 -25.46
CA PHE A 658 1.97 12.97 -26.33
C PHE A 658 3.31 13.13 -25.62
N MET A 659 3.46 14.14 -24.74
CA MET A 659 4.69 14.31 -23.97
C MET A 659 4.92 13.17 -23.00
N VAL A 660 3.87 12.73 -22.29
CA VAL A 660 3.93 11.55 -21.39
C VAL A 660 4.30 10.29 -22.19
N GLU A 661 3.69 10.10 -23.36
CA GLU A 661 4.00 8.99 -24.26
C GLU A 661 5.48 8.98 -24.67
N MET A 662 6.02 10.12 -25.05
CA MET A 662 7.44 10.25 -25.42
C MET A 662 8.38 10.06 -24.25
N MET A 663 8.01 10.45 -23.04
CA MET A 663 8.79 10.21 -21.82
C MET A 663 8.86 8.72 -21.48
N GLU A 664 7.73 8.00 -21.56
CA GLU A 664 7.68 6.55 -21.30
C GLU A 664 8.50 5.78 -22.36
N ALA A 665 8.35 6.13 -23.64
CA ALA A 665 9.15 5.56 -24.72
C ALA A 665 10.66 5.85 -24.53
N ASN A 666 11.04 7.07 -24.18
CA ASN A 666 12.42 7.44 -23.88
C ASN A 666 13.00 6.64 -22.72
N ASN A 667 12.22 6.42 -21.64
CA ASN A 667 12.63 5.58 -20.52
C ASN A 667 12.95 4.16 -20.96
N ALA A 668 12.04 3.54 -21.71
CA ALA A 668 12.25 2.21 -22.29
C ALA A 668 13.50 2.15 -23.19
N ILE A 669 13.65 3.09 -24.13
CA ILE A 669 14.75 3.12 -25.09
C ILE A 669 16.11 3.28 -24.42
N ARG A 670 16.18 4.10 -23.35
CA ARG A 670 17.46 4.35 -22.65
C ARG A 670 17.87 3.22 -21.71
N GLN A 671 16.92 2.56 -21.08
CA GLN A 671 17.20 1.60 -20.01
C GLN A 671 17.13 0.14 -20.47
N ALA A 672 16.42 -0.14 -21.57
CA ALA A 672 16.27 -1.51 -22.04
C ALA A 672 17.60 -2.13 -22.49
N THR A 673 17.78 -3.39 -22.14
CA THR A 673 18.87 -4.25 -22.52
C THR A 673 18.40 -5.31 -23.54
N PRO A 674 19.29 -6.12 -24.13
CA PRO A 674 18.87 -7.25 -24.94
C PRO A 674 18.03 -8.30 -24.19
N ALA A 675 18.08 -8.30 -22.85
CA ALA A 675 17.26 -9.19 -22.00
C ALA A 675 15.93 -8.56 -21.56
N SER A 676 15.60 -7.36 -22.02
CA SER A 676 14.35 -6.68 -21.68
C SER A 676 13.20 -7.06 -22.62
N LEU A 677 11.97 -6.87 -22.12
CA LEU A 677 10.72 -6.97 -22.88
C LEU A 677 10.10 -5.59 -23.05
N ILE A 678 9.80 -5.20 -24.30
CA ILE A 678 9.19 -3.90 -24.62
C ILE A 678 7.81 -4.14 -25.24
N LEU A 679 6.79 -3.43 -24.74
CA LEU A 679 5.42 -3.49 -25.24
C LEU A 679 4.93 -2.08 -25.57
N PHE A 680 4.87 -1.74 -26.85
CA PHE A 680 4.40 -0.44 -27.33
C PHE A 680 3.10 -0.58 -28.09
N ASP A 681 2.06 0.07 -27.61
CA ASP A 681 0.72 0.06 -28.21
C ASP A 681 0.36 1.44 -28.75
N GLU A 682 0.21 1.53 -30.06
CA GLU A 682 -0.23 2.71 -30.81
C GLU A 682 0.65 3.96 -30.59
N LEU A 683 1.96 3.82 -30.51
CA LEU A 683 2.91 4.92 -30.31
C LEU A 683 2.87 5.89 -31.49
N GLY A 684 2.88 7.21 -31.21
CA GLY A 684 2.87 8.28 -32.21
C GLY A 684 1.48 8.80 -32.55
N ARG A 685 0.40 8.39 -31.89
CA ARG A 685 -0.98 8.85 -32.17
C ARG A 685 -1.27 10.28 -31.71
N GLY A 686 -0.50 10.81 -30.78
CA GLY A 686 -0.74 12.13 -30.17
C GLY A 686 -0.30 13.33 -31.00
N THR A 687 0.17 13.13 -32.26
CA THR A 687 0.70 14.19 -33.15
C THR A 687 0.19 14.03 -34.59
N ALA A 688 0.74 14.81 -35.53
CA ALA A 688 0.39 14.67 -36.94
C ALA A 688 0.79 13.28 -37.46
N THR A 689 -0.01 12.71 -38.40
CA THR A 689 0.14 11.31 -38.84
C THR A 689 1.56 10.98 -39.33
N TYR A 690 2.13 11.83 -40.17
CA TYR A 690 3.49 11.59 -40.70
C TYR A 690 4.57 11.74 -39.65
N ASP A 691 4.44 12.68 -38.71
CA ASP A 691 5.41 12.83 -37.59
C ASP A 691 5.34 11.61 -36.68
N GLY A 692 4.12 11.15 -36.34
CA GLY A 692 3.91 9.97 -35.52
C GLY A 692 4.45 8.69 -36.16
N MET A 693 4.23 8.51 -37.46
CA MET A 693 4.76 7.38 -38.24
C MET A 693 6.31 7.41 -38.31
N ALA A 694 6.89 8.58 -38.60
CA ALA A 694 8.35 8.74 -38.66
C ALA A 694 9.02 8.43 -37.31
N LEU A 695 8.42 8.88 -36.19
CA LEU A 695 8.90 8.57 -34.84
C LEU A 695 8.77 7.09 -34.54
N ALA A 696 7.63 6.47 -34.85
CA ALA A 696 7.41 5.05 -34.63
C ALA A 696 8.43 4.19 -35.41
N GLN A 697 8.66 4.51 -36.69
CA GLN A 697 9.67 3.85 -37.53
C GLN A 697 11.08 4.00 -36.92
N ALA A 698 11.48 5.22 -36.58
CA ALA A 698 12.81 5.46 -36.03
C ALA A 698 13.03 4.72 -34.70
N ILE A 699 11.99 4.60 -33.86
CA ILE A 699 12.03 3.83 -32.61
C ILE A 699 12.17 2.34 -32.90
N ILE A 700 11.44 1.79 -33.83
CA ILE A 700 11.54 0.38 -34.23
C ILE A 700 12.97 0.07 -34.76
N GLU A 701 13.51 0.92 -35.66
CA GLU A 701 14.86 0.79 -36.18
C GLU A 701 15.92 0.86 -35.06
N TYR A 702 15.76 1.82 -34.12
CA TYR A 702 16.66 1.95 -33.00
C TYR A 702 16.64 0.71 -32.08
N ILE A 703 15.47 0.19 -31.76
CA ILE A 703 15.33 -1.03 -30.94
C ILE A 703 15.99 -2.21 -31.66
N HIS A 704 15.72 -2.39 -32.97
CA HIS A 704 16.31 -3.46 -33.80
C HIS A 704 17.83 -3.40 -33.82
N ASP A 705 18.42 -2.20 -34.08
CA ASP A 705 19.85 -2.05 -34.37
C ASP A 705 20.70 -1.86 -33.10
N ARG A 706 20.14 -1.23 -32.06
CA ARG A 706 20.89 -0.83 -30.88
C ARG A 706 20.56 -1.64 -29.63
N THR A 707 19.28 -1.79 -29.34
CA THR A 707 18.84 -2.44 -28.10
C THR A 707 18.77 -3.97 -28.25
N GLY A 708 18.14 -4.45 -29.32
CA GLY A 708 17.91 -5.88 -29.56
C GLY A 708 16.98 -6.53 -28.54
N ALA A 709 16.17 -5.78 -27.82
CA ALA A 709 15.18 -6.27 -26.85
C ALA A 709 14.02 -6.99 -27.56
N LYS A 710 13.44 -8.00 -26.91
CA LYS A 710 12.21 -8.63 -27.40
C LYS A 710 11.06 -7.63 -27.31
N THR A 711 10.44 -7.32 -28.44
CA THR A 711 9.48 -6.21 -28.55
C THR A 711 8.20 -6.63 -29.24
N LEU A 712 7.05 -6.33 -28.64
CA LEU A 712 5.73 -6.33 -29.29
C LEU A 712 5.34 -4.89 -29.57
N PHE A 713 5.19 -4.55 -30.84
CA PHE A 713 4.86 -3.19 -31.29
C PHE A 713 3.52 -3.22 -32.04
N ALA A 714 2.46 -2.75 -31.43
CA ALA A 714 1.16 -2.62 -32.08
C ALA A 714 1.02 -1.25 -32.72
N THR A 715 0.56 -1.23 -33.96
CA THR A 715 0.40 0.00 -34.76
C THR A 715 -0.80 -0.01 -35.67
N HIS A 716 -1.25 1.20 -36.03
CA HIS A 716 -2.22 1.44 -37.09
C HIS A 716 -1.59 1.91 -38.41
N TYR A 717 -0.27 2.17 -38.37
CA TYR A 717 0.46 2.56 -39.56
C TYR A 717 0.80 1.32 -40.38
N HIS A 718 0.02 1.08 -41.48
CA HIS A 718 0.22 -0.08 -42.34
C HIS A 718 1.56 -0.02 -43.08
N GLU A 719 2.03 1.18 -43.35
CA GLU A 719 3.28 1.44 -44.07
C GLU A 719 4.50 0.86 -43.31
N LEU A 720 4.42 0.77 -41.98
CA LEU A 720 5.48 0.18 -41.16
C LEU A 720 5.64 -1.34 -41.37
N THR A 721 4.66 -2.01 -41.98
CA THR A 721 4.77 -3.44 -42.28
C THR A 721 5.87 -3.75 -43.31
N ASP A 722 6.21 -2.78 -44.18
CA ASP A 722 7.32 -2.90 -45.15
C ASP A 722 8.70 -3.03 -44.47
N LEU A 723 8.82 -2.65 -43.20
CA LEU A 723 10.06 -2.78 -42.45
C LEU A 723 10.54 -4.24 -42.30
N GLU A 724 9.67 -5.25 -42.43
CA GLU A 724 10.06 -6.66 -42.44
C GLU A 724 11.02 -6.99 -43.57
N GLN A 725 10.97 -6.23 -44.68
CA GLN A 725 11.84 -6.45 -45.84
C GLN A 725 13.26 -5.92 -45.60
N THR A 726 13.41 -4.93 -44.67
CA THR A 726 14.67 -4.25 -44.38
C THR A 726 15.28 -4.66 -43.05
N LEU A 727 14.46 -4.97 -42.06
CA LEU A 727 14.87 -5.35 -40.71
C LEU A 727 14.76 -6.87 -40.51
N SER A 728 15.90 -7.55 -40.54
CA SER A 728 15.97 -9.01 -40.60
C SER A 728 15.36 -9.74 -39.40
N ARG A 729 15.32 -9.09 -38.20
CA ARG A 729 14.75 -9.65 -36.97
C ARG A 729 13.38 -9.06 -36.62
N LEU A 730 12.68 -8.45 -37.58
CA LEU A 730 11.30 -8.01 -37.47
C LEU A 730 10.37 -9.00 -38.19
N ARG A 731 9.23 -9.31 -37.60
CA ARG A 731 8.17 -10.11 -38.22
C ARG A 731 6.84 -9.41 -38.05
N ASN A 732 6.04 -9.41 -39.11
CA ASN A 732 4.67 -8.92 -39.07
C ASN A 732 3.74 -10.02 -38.56
N VAL A 733 2.81 -9.61 -37.69
CA VAL A 733 1.69 -10.44 -37.26
C VAL A 733 0.43 -9.59 -37.27
N HIS A 734 -0.72 -10.22 -37.49
CA HIS A 734 -1.98 -9.51 -37.49
C HIS A 734 -3.08 -10.26 -36.74
N VAL A 735 -4.13 -9.52 -36.36
CA VAL A 735 -5.32 -10.14 -35.80
C VAL A 735 -6.21 -10.64 -36.93
N ALA A 736 -6.46 -11.95 -36.96
CA ALA A 736 -7.27 -12.59 -37.98
C ALA A 736 -8.71 -12.10 -37.97
N THR A 737 -9.24 -11.84 -39.17
CA THR A 737 -10.61 -11.37 -39.39
C THR A 737 -11.30 -12.29 -40.36
N LEU A 738 -12.59 -12.54 -40.16
CA LEU A 738 -13.43 -13.27 -41.10
C LEU A 738 -14.45 -12.30 -41.71
N GLU A 739 -14.38 -12.08 -43.02
CA GLU A 739 -15.36 -11.33 -43.75
C GLU A 739 -16.37 -12.30 -44.38
N LYS A 740 -17.64 -12.18 -43.98
CA LYS A 740 -18.73 -12.98 -44.53
C LYS A 740 -19.94 -12.06 -44.72
N ASP A 741 -20.49 -12.04 -45.95
CA ASP A 741 -21.68 -11.29 -46.33
C ASP A 741 -21.58 -9.77 -46.01
N GLY A 742 -20.36 -9.18 -46.13
CA GLY A 742 -20.10 -7.77 -45.81
C GLY A 742 -20.14 -7.44 -44.32
N GLN A 743 -20.09 -8.49 -43.50
CA GLN A 743 -19.88 -8.38 -42.07
C GLN A 743 -18.49 -8.91 -41.71
N VAL A 744 -17.74 -8.12 -40.93
CA VAL A 744 -16.42 -8.50 -40.38
C VAL A 744 -16.59 -8.99 -38.97
N THR A 745 -16.09 -10.19 -38.72
CA THR A 745 -16.00 -10.78 -37.37
C THR A 745 -14.54 -10.88 -37.00
N PHE A 746 -14.16 -10.31 -35.84
CA PHE A 746 -12.81 -10.46 -35.31
C PHE A 746 -12.67 -11.81 -34.63
N LEU A 747 -11.70 -12.59 -35.11
CA LEU A 747 -11.45 -13.93 -34.58
C LEU A 747 -10.59 -13.90 -33.30
N HIS A 748 -10.08 -12.74 -32.91
CA HIS A 748 -9.18 -12.56 -31.75
C HIS A 748 -7.98 -13.52 -31.76
N ARG A 749 -7.58 -14.00 -32.94
CA ARG A 749 -6.46 -14.91 -33.15
C ARG A 749 -5.37 -14.18 -33.91
N ILE A 750 -4.14 -14.32 -33.43
CA ILE A 750 -2.96 -13.76 -34.09
C ILE A 750 -2.44 -14.75 -35.14
N GLU A 751 -2.18 -14.22 -36.33
CA GLU A 751 -1.64 -14.95 -37.48
C GLU A 751 -0.42 -14.23 -38.05
N GLU A 752 0.47 -14.98 -38.71
CA GLU A 752 1.70 -14.41 -39.32
C GLU A 752 1.36 -13.56 -40.55
N GLY A 753 2.20 -12.56 -40.82
CA GLY A 753 2.09 -11.62 -41.91
C GLY A 753 1.32 -10.33 -41.58
N PRO A 754 1.32 -9.35 -42.53
CA PRO A 754 0.59 -8.10 -42.37
C PRO A 754 -0.91 -8.28 -42.55
N ALA A 755 -1.71 -7.34 -41.99
CA ALA A 755 -3.15 -7.29 -42.27
C ALA A 755 -3.41 -6.80 -43.69
N ASP A 756 -4.32 -7.46 -44.40
CA ASP A 756 -4.64 -7.16 -45.83
C ASP A 756 -5.30 -5.80 -46.03
N LYS A 757 -6.03 -5.26 -45.05
CA LYS A 757 -6.83 -4.02 -45.17
C LYS A 757 -7.03 -3.32 -43.82
N SER A 758 -7.35 -2.01 -43.87
CA SER A 758 -7.86 -1.31 -42.71
C SER A 758 -9.36 -1.59 -42.51
N TYR A 759 -9.78 -1.82 -41.25
CA TYR A 759 -11.15 -2.18 -40.88
C TYR A 759 -11.90 -1.09 -40.12
N GLY A 760 -11.43 0.15 -40.16
CA GLY A 760 -12.00 1.29 -39.42
C GLY A 760 -13.48 1.53 -39.68
N ILE A 761 -13.89 1.50 -40.98
CA ILE A 761 -15.29 1.69 -41.39
C ILE A 761 -16.17 0.52 -40.96
N HIS A 762 -15.64 -0.71 -40.96
CA HIS A 762 -16.35 -1.88 -40.45
C HIS A 762 -16.60 -1.80 -38.92
N VAL A 763 -15.63 -1.30 -38.13
CA VAL A 763 -15.83 -1.02 -36.70
C VAL A 763 -16.90 0.05 -36.50
N ALA A 764 -16.91 1.10 -37.30
CA ALA A 764 -17.93 2.14 -37.27
C ALA A 764 -19.35 1.58 -37.58
N LYS A 765 -19.44 0.59 -38.48
CA LYS A 765 -20.69 -0.13 -38.77
C LYS A 765 -21.16 -0.97 -37.57
N ILE A 766 -20.24 -1.67 -36.89
CA ILE A 766 -20.56 -2.43 -35.69
C ILE A 766 -21.01 -1.50 -34.57
N ALA A 767 -20.43 -0.29 -34.46
CA ALA A 767 -20.82 0.74 -33.51
C ALA A 767 -22.19 1.38 -33.82
N GLY A 768 -22.85 1.02 -34.96
CA GLY A 768 -24.17 1.46 -35.29
C GLY A 768 -24.24 2.85 -35.97
N LEU A 769 -23.14 3.32 -36.60
CA LEU A 769 -23.18 4.58 -37.38
C LEU A 769 -24.15 4.49 -38.57
N PRO A 770 -24.79 5.63 -38.96
CA PRO A 770 -25.75 5.63 -40.07
C PRO A 770 -25.16 5.12 -41.39
N SER A 771 -25.93 4.32 -42.13
CA SER A 771 -25.49 3.65 -43.36
C SER A 771 -25.01 4.62 -44.45
N ASP A 772 -25.63 5.81 -44.54
CA ASP A 772 -25.28 6.80 -45.57
C ASP A 772 -23.92 7.47 -45.24
N LEU A 773 -23.62 7.66 -43.95
CA LEU A 773 -22.31 8.14 -43.51
C LEU A 773 -21.24 7.10 -43.85
N LEU A 774 -21.50 5.81 -43.57
CA LEU A 774 -20.58 4.71 -43.87
C LEU A 774 -20.27 4.57 -45.36
N LYS A 775 -21.30 4.68 -46.24
CA LYS A 775 -21.11 4.69 -47.71
C LYS A 775 -20.23 5.87 -48.14
N ARG A 776 -20.43 7.03 -47.55
CA ARG A 776 -19.61 8.20 -47.88
C ARG A 776 -18.15 8.05 -47.39
N ALA A 777 -17.97 7.45 -46.24
CA ALA A 777 -16.64 7.14 -45.69
C ALA A 777 -15.90 6.14 -46.61
N ASP A 778 -16.56 5.06 -47.08
CA ASP A 778 -15.99 4.10 -48.03
C ASP A 778 -15.56 4.77 -49.36
N ALA A 779 -16.38 5.68 -49.88
CA ALA A 779 -16.04 6.40 -51.08
C ALA A 779 -14.84 7.34 -50.91
N ILE A 780 -14.69 7.98 -49.73
CA ILE A 780 -13.54 8.82 -49.39
C ILE A 780 -12.28 7.97 -49.22
N LEU A 781 -12.37 6.83 -48.51
CA LEU A 781 -11.27 5.91 -48.34
C LEU A 781 -10.72 5.43 -49.68
N SER A 782 -11.58 4.96 -50.55
CA SER A 782 -11.20 4.55 -51.93
C SER A 782 -10.52 5.65 -52.75
N GLN A 783 -10.91 6.91 -52.55
CA GLN A 783 -10.22 8.04 -53.15
C GLN A 783 -8.81 8.27 -52.60
N LEU A 784 -8.65 8.19 -51.28
CA LEU A 784 -7.36 8.37 -50.65
C LEU A 784 -6.39 7.26 -51.03
N GLU A 785 -6.82 5.98 -50.99
CA GLU A 785 -6.01 4.82 -51.38
C GLU A 785 -5.62 4.89 -52.89
N SER A 786 -6.48 5.41 -53.76
CA SER A 786 -6.15 5.58 -55.19
C SER A 786 -5.16 6.72 -55.45
N GLN A 787 -5.06 7.73 -54.59
CA GLN A 787 -4.09 8.81 -54.69
C GLN A 787 -2.68 8.35 -54.24
N GLU A 788 -2.59 7.49 -53.24
CA GLU A 788 -1.31 6.93 -52.80
C GLU A 788 -0.64 6.03 -53.84
N VAL A 789 -1.42 5.25 -54.60
CA VAL A 789 -0.89 4.36 -55.65
C VAL A 789 -0.29 5.16 -56.82
N GLN A 790 -0.67 6.43 -57.04
CA GLN A 790 -0.10 7.26 -58.09
C GLN A 790 1.28 7.88 -57.76
N VAL A 791 1.68 7.88 -56.52
CA VAL A 791 2.99 8.41 -56.04
C VAL A 791 4.08 7.32 -56.02
N ALA A 792 3.69 6.03 -56.02
CA ALA A 792 4.60 4.88 -55.85
C ALA A 792 5.10 4.19 -57.13
N ALA A 793 4.89 4.76 -58.36
CA ALA A 793 5.44 4.16 -59.57
C ALA A 793 6.84 4.75 -59.89
N PRO A 794 7.95 3.96 -59.85
CA PRO A 794 9.24 4.44 -60.21
C PRO A 794 9.38 4.56 -61.72
N THR A 795 9.29 5.74 -62.24
CA THR A 795 9.68 6.02 -63.62
C THR A 795 11.21 5.93 -63.73
N LYS A 796 11.69 4.83 -64.31
CA LYS A 796 13.07 4.79 -64.85
C LYS A 796 13.16 5.83 -65.97
N GLN A 797 13.84 6.92 -65.73
CA GLN A 797 14.35 7.77 -66.78
C GLN A 797 15.83 8.10 -66.52
N SER A 798 16.56 7.91 -67.65
CA SER A 798 17.96 8.09 -67.82
C SER A 798 18.49 9.45 -67.41
N SER A 799 19.74 9.45 -66.88
CA SER A 799 20.59 10.60 -66.71
C SER A 799 20.72 11.46 -67.95
N GLN A 800 20.31 12.74 -67.86
CA GLN A 800 20.97 13.87 -68.52
C GLN A 800 20.34 15.21 -68.07
N GLU A 801 21.22 16.17 -67.79
CA GLU A 801 21.10 17.61 -67.75
C GLU A 801 20.48 18.27 -66.50
N LEU A 802 21.38 19.05 -65.86
CA LEU A 802 21.09 20.11 -64.88
C LEU A 802 20.16 21.16 -65.53
N GLY A 803 18.97 21.29 -64.97
CA GLY A 803 18.04 22.33 -65.26
C GLY A 803 17.24 22.73 -64.02
N GLU A 804 17.26 23.95 -63.66
CA GLU A 804 16.65 24.70 -62.61
C GLU A 804 15.40 24.06 -61.96
N GLN A 805 15.56 23.68 -60.70
CA GLN A 805 14.48 23.19 -59.84
C GLN A 805 13.57 24.37 -59.46
N LEU A 806 12.42 24.45 -60.08
CA LEU A 806 11.34 25.30 -59.65
C LEU A 806 10.80 24.81 -58.32
N THR A 807 11.12 25.53 -57.22
CA THR A 807 10.48 25.33 -55.94
C THR A 807 9.02 25.68 -56.02
N LEU A 808 8.15 24.66 -55.87
CA LEU A 808 6.68 24.81 -55.90
C LEU A 808 6.07 25.26 -54.56
N PHE A 809 6.91 25.62 -53.60
CA PHE A 809 6.49 26.30 -52.39
C PHE A 809 7.15 27.68 -52.36
N ALA A 810 6.31 28.71 -52.69
CA ALA A 810 6.68 30.05 -52.28
C ALA A 810 6.88 30.03 -50.77
N ALA A 811 8.10 30.36 -50.35
CA ALA A 811 8.32 30.72 -48.94
C ALA A 811 7.31 31.84 -48.66
N ASP A 812 6.45 31.65 -47.70
CA ASP A 812 5.57 32.68 -47.18
C ASP A 812 6.50 33.87 -46.85
N ALA A 813 6.27 34.97 -47.59
CA ALA A 813 6.94 36.24 -47.32
C ALA A 813 6.57 36.57 -45.85
N THR A 814 7.52 36.54 -44.97
CA THR A 814 7.33 36.92 -43.56
C THR A 814 6.67 38.29 -43.56
N HIS A 815 5.50 38.36 -42.96
CA HIS A 815 4.75 39.61 -42.90
C HIS A 815 5.63 40.70 -42.29
N PRO A 816 5.77 41.93 -42.90
CA PRO A 816 6.72 42.96 -42.45
C PRO A 816 6.63 43.28 -40.94
N VAL A 817 5.47 43.09 -40.34
CA VAL A 817 5.23 43.24 -38.89
C VAL A 817 5.98 42.22 -38.03
N LEU A 818 6.30 41.02 -38.56
CA LEU A 818 7.09 40.01 -37.84
C LEU A 818 8.59 40.38 -37.81
N GLU A 819 9.10 41.02 -38.82
CA GLU A 819 10.46 41.57 -38.82
C GLU A 819 10.58 42.77 -37.85
N GLU A 820 9.57 43.64 -37.80
CA GLU A 820 9.54 44.76 -36.85
C GLU A 820 9.44 44.27 -35.42
N LEU A 821 8.68 43.20 -35.16
CA LEU A 821 8.52 42.58 -33.83
C LEU A 821 9.84 41.95 -33.36
N ASN A 822 10.58 41.26 -34.24
CA ASN A 822 11.86 40.66 -33.93
C ASN A 822 12.96 41.68 -33.65
N ASN A 823 12.87 42.88 -34.23
CA ASN A 823 13.82 43.94 -34.04
C ASN A 823 13.47 44.93 -32.94
N LEU A 824 12.37 44.70 -32.20
CA LEU A 824 11.92 45.55 -31.09
C LEU A 824 12.79 45.36 -29.87
N ASP A 825 13.54 46.35 -29.45
CA ASP A 825 14.41 46.30 -28.25
C ASP A 825 13.61 46.50 -26.96
N ILE A 826 12.91 45.44 -26.55
CA ILE A 826 11.99 45.42 -25.41
C ILE A 826 12.70 45.79 -24.09
N TYR A 827 14.01 45.51 -23.97
CA TYR A 827 14.78 45.73 -22.75
C TYR A 827 15.12 47.20 -22.50
N ASN A 828 15.11 48.03 -23.52
CA ASN A 828 15.38 49.47 -23.42
C ASN A 828 14.12 50.34 -23.52
N MET A 829 12.93 49.74 -23.57
CA MET A 829 11.66 50.44 -23.65
C MET A 829 10.87 50.38 -22.33
N THR A 830 10.11 51.40 -22.04
CA THR A 830 9.18 51.37 -20.90
C THR A 830 7.98 50.46 -21.22
N PRO A 831 7.28 49.87 -20.23
CA PRO A 831 6.10 49.03 -20.44
C PRO A 831 5.00 49.70 -21.29
N MET A 832 4.88 51.04 -21.19
CA MET A 832 3.91 51.83 -21.95
C MET A 832 4.33 51.93 -23.42
N GLU A 833 5.59 52.10 -23.72
CA GLU A 833 6.13 52.14 -25.09
C GLU A 833 6.01 50.79 -25.79
N VAL A 834 6.27 49.70 -25.06
CA VAL A 834 6.08 48.33 -25.59
C VAL A 834 4.60 48.10 -25.94
N MET A 835 3.67 48.45 -25.05
CA MET A 835 2.24 48.32 -25.28
C MET A 835 1.78 49.17 -26.48
N MET A 836 2.30 50.38 -26.66
CA MET A 836 1.96 51.25 -27.80
C MET A 836 2.52 50.68 -29.12
N ALA A 837 3.77 50.20 -29.13
CA ALA A 837 4.36 49.56 -30.29
C ALA A 837 3.60 48.29 -30.72
N VAL A 838 3.25 47.43 -29.81
CA VAL A 838 2.47 46.20 -30.07
C VAL A 838 1.05 46.56 -30.53
N ALA A 839 0.40 47.57 -29.95
CA ALA A 839 -0.92 48.03 -30.37
C ALA A 839 -0.94 48.62 -31.77
N GLU A 840 0.16 49.25 -32.18
CA GLU A 840 0.32 49.82 -33.54
C GLU A 840 0.62 48.72 -34.55
N MET A 841 1.43 47.73 -34.20
CA MET A 841 1.67 46.55 -35.03
C MET A 841 0.39 45.73 -35.25
N LYS A 842 -0.47 45.59 -34.21
CA LYS A 842 -1.75 44.90 -34.28
C LYS A 842 -2.77 45.58 -35.24
N LYS A 843 -2.64 46.88 -35.47
CA LYS A 843 -3.49 47.59 -36.43
C LYS A 843 -3.09 47.37 -37.89
N ARG A 844 -1.84 46.89 -38.10
CA ARG A 844 -1.25 46.67 -39.42
C ARG A 844 -1.20 45.22 -39.87
N ILE A 845 -1.62 44.28 -38.96
CA ILE A 845 -1.98 42.89 -39.24
C ILE A 845 -3.48 42.83 -39.59
#